data_8b20cf909d4187da7bd2af02ecb7178a
#
_entry.id   8b20cf909d4187da7bd2af02ecb7178a
#
_cell.length_a   1.000
_cell.length_b   1.000
_cell.length_c   1.000
_cell.angle_alpha   90.00
_cell.angle_beta   90.00
_cell.angle_gamma   90.00
#
_symmetry.space_group_name_H-M   'P 1'
#
loop_
_entity.id
_entity.type
_entity.pdbx_description
1 polymer ?
#
loop_
_entity_poly.entity_id
_entity_poly.type
_entity_poly.pdbx_seq_one_letter_code
_entity_poly.pdbx_strand_id
1 'polypeptide(L)'
;MVAREKAKFADYVLYYNRATPIAIVEAKDANHTVAFGMQQAKEYARMMDIPFAFSSNGLGYQEYDFLTGRERSFPMDAFPTKEELYARFLTESNGGKGLSDEEKKVINQPYCTGQDIFPPRYYQRNAVNRTVNAVAQGKKRLLLVMATGTGKTYTAFQIVYRLLQSRLVKKVLYLADRNVLVDQSIQQDFKPLSNTIHKVDYQKDIATHGGHLAYEVYFSLYQQLIGKEGKQNYKELFKPEFFNMVIVDECHRGSAKDDSKWREILEYFDCAVQLGMTATPKETKYQSGISYFGEPIYTYSLKEGIEDGFLAPFKVVNITTNIGDEWRPVRGQRDIYGNLIEDRIYNNSDYDYNIIIEDRIREVAHEITQYLKSTDRMAKTIVFCADEDHADRMRSALVNENDDMCRKNPDYVVRITGSDPYGQSKLDYFISVASKYPVIATTSKLLSTGVDCKMVKLIVLDQRINSMTEFKQIVGRGTRIREKDGKTHFTLMDFRNITHLFAEPDWDGPVEIDPNYSPQPKPPTPPQPCPVCGKLPCECPCPVCGKNPCICESTPKPIVDKNGCTVKVINKVVSVYDTNGRLLRTESITDYTRRNINDTYANLDDFIRRWNEADKKAEITDLLRESGIDLQALKHDRGMDDVDDFDFICHIAYGKKPLTRRERAENVKKRDVFNKYGAEARQVLEALLDKYANDGITQLENKMVLRLDPFRQMGSPANIAKLFGGNQQYVSAVKELEGLIYSNIA
;
A
#
# COMPACT_ATOMS: atom_id res chain seq x y z
N MET A 1 7.39 -11.93 0.24
CA MET A 1 7.81 -10.64 0.78
C MET A 1 8.70 -9.99 -0.25
N VAL A 2 8.43 -8.79 -0.66
CA VAL A 2 9.38 -8.02 -1.48
C VAL A 2 10.45 -7.52 -0.53
N ALA A 3 11.71 -7.93 -0.72
CA ALA A 3 12.79 -7.56 0.18
C ALA A 3 13.22 -6.11 -0.08
N ARG A 4 13.42 -5.34 0.98
CA ARG A 4 14.04 -4.02 0.93
C ARG A 4 15.54 -4.18 0.84
N GLU A 5 16.18 -3.53 -0.12
CA GLU A 5 17.62 -3.41 -0.14
C GLU A 5 18.12 -2.50 1.01
N LYS A 6 19.41 -2.59 1.33
CA LYS A 6 20.00 -1.68 2.31
C LYS A 6 19.92 -0.24 1.78
N ALA A 7 19.57 0.70 2.65
CA ALA A 7 19.59 2.12 2.31
C ALA A 7 20.98 2.52 1.77
N LYS A 8 20.99 3.20 0.62
CA LYS A 8 22.19 3.71 -0.02
C LYS A 8 22.49 5.11 0.53
N PHE A 9 23.73 5.39 0.85
CA PHE A 9 24.19 6.67 1.37
C PHE A 9 25.37 7.14 0.55
N ALA A 10 25.26 8.34 -0.05
CA ALA A 10 26.41 9.02 -0.59
C ALA A 10 27.18 9.71 0.56
N ASP A 11 28.50 9.62 0.55
CA ASP A 11 29.31 10.25 1.59
C ASP A 11 29.11 11.76 1.59
N TYR A 12 29.17 12.40 0.40
CA TYR A 12 28.92 13.84 0.26
C TYR A 12 28.16 14.17 -1.02
N VAL A 13 27.19 15.09 -0.89
CA VAL A 13 26.51 15.75 -2.02
C VAL A 13 26.85 17.23 -1.96
N LEU A 14 27.53 17.73 -2.98
CA LEU A 14 27.93 19.14 -3.07
C LEU A 14 26.89 19.93 -3.83
N TYR A 15 26.59 21.13 -3.35
CA TYR A 15 25.60 22.01 -3.91
C TYR A 15 26.21 23.33 -4.35
N TYR A 16 25.86 23.81 -5.56
CA TYR A 16 26.14 25.18 -5.96
C TYR A 16 25.29 26.17 -5.13
N ASN A 17 24.00 25.91 -5.05
CA ASN A 17 23.03 26.58 -4.17
C ASN A 17 22.04 25.55 -3.63
N ARG A 18 21.08 25.97 -2.77
CA ARG A 18 20.10 25.06 -2.14
C ARG A 18 19.26 24.23 -3.11
N ALA A 19 19.10 24.70 -4.36
CA ALA A 19 18.28 24.02 -5.36
C ALA A 19 19.10 23.14 -6.31
N THR A 20 20.39 23.39 -6.46
CA THR A 20 21.24 22.83 -7.52
C THR A 20 22.35 21.96 -6.91
N PRO A 21 22.12 20.64 -6.73
CA PRO A 21 23.19 19.71 -6.45
C PRO A 21 24.09 19.62 -7.69
N ILE A 22 25.42 19.64 -7.50
CA ILE A 22 26.38 19.75 -8.60
C ILE A 22 27.34 18.55 -8.66
N ALA A 23 27.70 17.97 -7.54
CA ALA A 23 28.61 16.84 -7.49
C ALA A 23 28.32 15.83 -6.36
N ILE A 24 28.70 14.59 -6.58
CA ILE A 24 28.78 13.53 -5.58
C ILE A 24 30.27 13.29 -5.28
N VAL A 25 30.62 13.08 -4.02
CA VAL A 25 31.97 12.64 -3.62
C VAL A 25 31.86 11.40 -2.75
N GLU A 26 32.51 10.31 -3.17
CA GLU A 26 32.69 9.08 -2.39
C GLU A 26 34.10 9.06 -1.79
N ALA A 27 34.16 8.96 -0.47
CA ALA A 27 35.42 8.94 0.28
C ALA A 27 35.78 7.49 0.65
N LYS A 28 37.04 7.13 0.43
CA LYS A 28 37.63 5.85 0.85
C LYS A 28 38.88 6.10 1.67
N ASP A 29 39.30 5.12 2.43
CA ASP A 29 40.56 5.23 3.18
C ASP A 29 41.81 5.13 2.25
N ALA A 30 42.97 5.54 2.76
CA ALA A 30 44.22 5.61 2.01
C ALA A 30 44.76 4.22 1.57
N ASN A 31 44.17 3.11 2.04
CA ASN A 31 44.55 1.76 1.61
C ASN A 31 43.95 1.39 0.24
N HIS A 32 43.01 2.17 -0.26
CA HIS A 32 42.38 1.97 -1.56
C HIS A 32 42.96 2.92 -2.61
N THR A 33 42.84 2.58 -3.87
CA THR A 33 43.17 3.51 -4.97
C THR A 33 42.18 4.67 -5.01
N VAL A 34 42.60 5.83 -5.53
CA VAL A 34 41.74 7.03 -5.67
C VAL A 34 40.45 6.73 -6.44
N ALA A 35 40.49 5.83 -7.42
CA ALA A 35 39.36 5.46 -8.26
C ALA A 35 38.45 4.39 -7.62
N PHE A 36 38.78 3.83 -6.46
CA PHE A 36 38.06 2.69 -5.87
C PHE A 36 36.55 2.98 -5.64
N GLY A 37 36.21 4.19 -5.20
CA GLY A 37 34.84 4.64 -4.96
C GLY A 37 34.09 5.11 -6.22
N MET A 38 34.74 5.18 -7.41
CA MET A 38 34.20 5.84 -8.58
C MET A 38 32.92 5.19 -9.10
N GLN A 39 32.80 3.85 -9.10
CA GLN A 39 31.59 3.18 -9.57
C GLN A 39 30.38 3.52 -8.69
N GLN A 40 30.59 3.58 -7.38
CA GLN A 40 29.57 3.98 -6.41
C GLN A 40 29.20 5.45 -6.58
N ALA A 41 30.18 6.33 -6.75
CA ALA A 41 29.95 7.75 -7.03
C ALA A 41 29.14 7.97 -8.33
N LYS A 42 29.46 7.22 -9.39
CA LYS A 42 28.71 7.24 -10.66
C LYS A 42 27.28 6.76 -10.50
N GLU A 43 27.07 5.68 -9.75
CA GLU A 43 25.72 5.15 -9.48
C GLU A 43 24.85 6.21 -8.78
N TYR A 44 25.37 6.83 -7.73
CA TYR A 44 24.65 7.86 -6.98
C TYR A 44 24.42 9.13 -7.79
N ALA A 45 25.41 9.54 -8.58
CA ALA A 45 25.28 10.72 -9.45
C ALA A 45 24.20 10.49 -10.53
N ARG A 46 24.13 9.31 -11.14
CA ARG A 46 23.04 8.93 -12.08
C ARG A 46 21.68 8.90 -11.38
N MET A 47 21.62 8.27 -10.21
CA MET A 47 20.39 8.15 -9.43
C MET A 47 19.83 9.54 -9.05
N MET A 48 20.71 10.50 -8.73
CA MET A 48 20.34 11.84 -8.30
C MET A 48 20.34 12.90 -9.42
N ASP A 49 20.63 12.49 -10.67
CA ASP A 49 20.71 13.39 -11.85
C ASP A 49 21.77 14.50 -11.66
N ILE A 50 22.93 14.15 -11.09
CA ILE A 50 24.03 15.06 -10.76
C ILE A 50 25.13 14.94 -11.81
N PRO A 51 25.66 16.08 -12.35
CA PRO A 51 26.54 16.06 -13.50
C PRO A 51 27.96 15.59 -13.20
N PHE A 52 28.46 15.70 -11.97
CA PHE A 52 29.84 15.35 -11.63
C PHE A 52 29.91 14.30 -10.51
N ALA A 53 30.76 13.29 -10.70
CA ALA A 53 31.05 12.27 -9.69
C ALA A 53 32.53 12.28 -9.34
N PHE A 54 32.84 12.26 -8.06
CA PHE A 54 34.21 12.22 -7.54
C PHE A 54 34.43 11.03 -6.62
N SER A 55 35.60 10.44 -6.69
CA SER A 55 36.08 9.50 -5.68
C SER A 55 37.40 10.04 -5.10
N SER A 56 37.62 9.85 -3.80
CA SER A 56 38.85 10.27 -3.11
C SER A 56 39.28 9.22 -2.09
N ASN A 57 40.58 9.09 -1.88
CA ASN A 57 41.19 8.31 -0.78
C ASN A 57 42.03 9.19 0.19
N GLY A 58 41.85 10.51 0.14
CA GLY A 58 42.61 11.48 0.93
C GLY A 58 43.97 11.85 0.36
N LEU A 59 44.44 11.21 -0.74
CA LEU A 59 45.70 11.51 -1.43
C LEU A 59 45.48 12.22 -2.78
N GLY A 60 44.27 12.13 -3.34
CA GLY A 60 43.91 12.77 -4.58
C GLY A 60 42.43 12.53 -4.89
N TYR A 61 42.02 13.00 -6.08
CA TYR A 61 40.69 12.83 -6.60
C TYR A 61 40.69 12.19 -7.98
N GLN A 62 39.69 11.36 -8.23
CA GLN A 62 39.23 10.92 -9.56
C GLN A 62 37.89 11.56 -9.83
N GLU A 63 37.73 12.21 -10.96
CA GLU A 63 36.49 12.82 -11.43
C GLU A 63 35.94 12.03 -12.61
N TYR A 64 34.61 11.86 -12.66
CA TYR A 64 33.86 11.52 -13.87
C TYR A 64 32.87 12.64 -14.19
N ASP A 65 32.91 13.14 -15.38
CA ASP A 65 32.05 14.20 -15.89
C ASP A 65 30.99 13.56 -16.83
N PHE A 66 29.71 13.57 -16.39
CA PHE A 66 28.62 13.04 -17.17
C PHE A 66 28.22 13.88 -18.38
N LEU A 67 28.63 15.17 -18.42
CA LEU A 67 28.32 16.07 -19.55
C LEU A 67 29.20 15.74 -20.74
N THR A 68 30.47 15.40 -20.50
CA THR A 68 31.48 15.11 -21.53
C THR A 68 31.84 13.62 -21.65
N GLY A 69 31.50 12.81 -20.67
CA GLY A 69 31.86 11.39 -20.60
C GLY A 69 33.33 11.15 -20.26
N ARG A 70 34.05 12.16 -19.76
CA ARG A 70 35.50 12.09 -19.51
C ARG A 70 35.83 11.82 -18.04
N GLU A 71 36.93 11.12 -17.82
CA GLU A 71 37.56 10.96 -16.49
C GLU A 71 38.90 11.70 -16.41
N ARG A 72 39.21 12.22 -15.22
CA ARG A 72 40.50 12.83 -14.92
C ARG A 72 40.88 12.66 -13.45
N SER A 73 42.16 12.59 -13.19
CA SER A 73 42.72 12.55 -11.82
C SER A 73 43.45 13.84 -11.52
N PHE A 74 43.44 14.27 -10.26
CA PHE A 74 44.16 15.46 -9.80
C PHE A 74 44.47 15.38 -8.29
N PRO A 75 45.49 16.12 -7.81
CA PRO A 75 45.87 16.12 -6.42
C PRO A 75 44.82 16.81 -5.53
N MET A 76 44.93 16.63 -4.20
CA MET A 76 43.99 17.15 -3.21
C MET A 76 43.78 18.66 -3.25
N ASP A 77 44.83 19.42 -3.57
CA ASP A 77 44.83 20.88 -3.62
C ASP A 77 44.23 21.45 -4.92
N ALA A 78 43.94 20.61 -5.90
CA ALA A 78 43.37 20.99 -7.20
C ALA A 78 41.88 20.66 -7.34
N PHE A 79 41.13 20.46 -6.23
CA PHE A 79 39.70 20.22 -6.30
C PHE A 79 39.00 21.45 -6.91
N PRO A 80 38.12 21.24 -7.94
CA PRO A 80 37.44 22.36 -8.60
C PRO A 80 36.53 23.14 -7.65
N THR A 81 36.53 24.45 -7.77
CA THR A 81 35.61 25.31 -7.02
C THR A 81 34.15 25.07 -7.46
N LYS A 82 33.19 25.46 -6.62
CA LYS A 82 31.76 25.34 -6.98
C LYS A 82 31.42 26.21 -8.19
N GLU A 83 32.10 27.35 -8.36
CA GLU A 83 31.96 28.27 -9.48
C GLU A 83 32.46 27.62 -10.79
N GLU A 84 33.57 26.91 -10.76
CA GLU A 84 34.13 26.18 -11.92
C GLU A 84 33.21 25.04 -12.33
N LEU A 85 32.75 24.21 -11.37
CA LEU A 85 31.79 23.14 -11.66
C LEU A 85 30.48 23.68 -12.24
N TYR A 86 30.00 24.78 -11.69
CA TYR A 86 28.78 25.40 -12.18
C TYR A 86 28.96 26.03 -13.57
N ALA A 87 30.08 26.68 -13.84
CA ALA A 87 30.40 27.21 -15.16
C ALA A 87 30.44 26.10 -16.22
N ARG A 88 31.10 24.96 -15.90
CA ARG A 88 31.10 23.76 -16.78
C ARG A 88 29.68 23.24 -17.00
N PHE A 89 28.89 23.10 -15.93
CA PHE A 89 27.50 22.70 -16.05
C PHE A 89 26.69 23.62 -16.98
N LEU A 90 26.87 24.94 -16.86
CA LEU A 90 26.18 25.91 -17.72
C LEU A 90 26.57 25.81 -19.20
N THR A 91 27.84 25.48 -19.49
CA THR A 91 28.39 25.52 -20.86
C THR A 91 28.35 24.15 -21.55
N GLU A 92 28.53 23.07 -20.81
CA GLU A 92 28.66 21.71 -21.35
C GLU A 92 27.33 20.95 -21.38
N SER A 93 26.29 21.45 -20.71
CA SER A 93 24.92 20.88 -20.78
C SER A 93 24.37 20.87 -22.20
N ASN A 94 23.32 20.09 -22.43
CA ASN A 94 22.63 19.95 -23.71
C ASN A 94 23.59 19.55 -24.88
N GLY A 95 24.55 18.66 -24.58
CA GLY A 95 25.55 18.20 -25.56
C GLY A 95 26.53 19.29 -26.00
N GLY A 96 26.93 20.17 -25.09
CA GLY A 96 27.85 21.27 -25.34
C GLY A 96 27.23 22.55 -25.90
N LYS A 97 25.88 22.60 -26.02
CA LYS A 97 25.17 23.82 -26.44
C LYS A 97 24.98 24.83 -25.30
N GLY A 98 25.19 24.36 -24.08
CA GLY A 98 24.94 25.12 -22.87
C GLY A 98 23.45 25.27 -22.51
N LEU A 99 23.20 25.92 -21.37
CA LEU A 99 21.85 26.22 -20.93
C LEU A 99 21.36 27.57 -21.47
N SER A 100 20.10 27.62 -21.91
CA SER A 100 19.45 28.88 -22.28
C SER A 100 19.22 29.79 -21.07
N ASP A 101 18.84 31.04 -21.28
CA ASP A 101 18.55 31.97 -20.18
C ASP A 101 17.29 31.57 -19.42
N GLU A 102 16.30 30.96 -20.09
CA GLU A 102 15.11 30.40 -19.47
C GLU A 102 15.46 29.20 -18.57
N GLU A 103 16.33 28.29 -19.01
CA GLU A 103 16.81 27.15 -18.23
C GLU A 103 17.58 27.64 -16.99
N LYS A 104 18.47 28.64 -17.14
CA LYS A 104 19.21 29.25 -16.02
C LYS A 104 18.27 29.89 -14.99
N LYS A 105 17.19 30.56 -15.44
CA LYS A 105 16.19 31.15 -14.53
C LYS A 105 15.51 30.06 -13.68
N VAL A 106 15.12 28.94 -14.28
CA VAL A 106 14.38 27.87 -13.60
C VAL A 106 15.26 27.07 -12.66
N ILE A 107 16.48 26.69 -13.09
CA ILE A 107 17.42 25.91 -12.31
C ILE A 107 17.77 26.60 -10.99
N ASN A 108 17.89 27.92 -11.01
CA ASN A 108 18.24 28.73 -9.84
C ASN A 108 17.05 29.01 -8.91
N GLN A 109 15.81 28.69 -9.30
CA GLN A 109 14.67 28.87 -8.42
C GLN A 109 14.69 27.82 -7.28
N PRO A 110 14.65 28.25 -6.00
CA PRO A 110 14.60 27.32 -4.89
C PRO A 110 13.29 26.53 -4.87
N TYR A 111 13.34 25.34 -4.26
CA TYR A 111 12.13 24.62 -3.89
C TYR A 111 11.40 25.37 -2.78
N CYS A 112 10.07 25.26 -2.76
CA CYS A 112 9.30 25.73 -1.63
C CYS A 112 9.58 24.83 -0.42
N THR A 113 10.19 25.38 0.61
CA THR A 113 10.51 24.70 1.87
C THR A 113 10.12 25.60 3.04
N GLY A 114 9.74 25.01 4.18
CA GLY A 114 9.33 25.77 5.38
C GLY A 114 9.16 24.85 6.58
N GLN A 115 8.59 25.38 7.65
CA GLN A 115 8.44 24.66 8.91
C GLN A 115 7.58 23.38 8.74
N ASP A 116 6.58 23.43 7.87
CA ASP A 116 5.66 22.31 7.57
C ASP A 116 5.86 21.71 6.16
N ILE A 117 6.88 22.18 5.41
CA ILE A 117 7.13 21.77 4.03
C ILE A 117 8.51 21.14 3.96
N PHE A 118 8.54 19.81 3.88
CA PHE A 118 9.80 19.07 3.77
C PHE A 118 10.46 19.31 2.41
N PRO A 119 11.81 19.31 2.33
CA PRO A 119 12.50 19.35 1.06
C PRO A 119 12.13 18.11 0.22
N PRO A 120 12.04 18.26 -1.12
CA PRO A 120 11.71 17.14 -1.98
C PRO A 120 12.79 16.05 -1.89
N ARG A 121 12.36 14.80 -1.91
CA ARG A 121 13.23 13.62 -2.02
C ARG A 121 13.97 13.62 -3.35
N TYR A 122 15.08 12.89 -3.47
CA TYR A 122 15.90 12.92 -4.68
C TYR A 122 15.10 12.65 -5.95
N TYR A 123 14.24 11.62 -5.99
CA TYR A 123 13.43 11.27 -7.15
C TYR A 123 12.37 12.35 -7.47
N GLN A 124 11.85 13.04 -6.46
CA GLN A 124 10.95 14.18 -6.66
C GLN A 124 11.72 15.38 -7.24
N ARG A 125 12.96 15.60 -6.77
CA ARG A 125 13.85 16.62 -7.37
C ARG A 125 14.11 16.33 -8.84
N ASN A 126 14.43 15.09 -9.19
CA ASN A 126 14.64 14.68 -10.58
C ASN A 126 13.40 14.96 -11.42
N ALA A 127 12.22 14.51 -10.94
CA ALA A 127 10.96 14.77 -11.63
C ALA A 127 10.68 16.26 -11.83
N VAL A 128 10.86 17.07 -10.76
CA VAL A 128 10.68 18.53 -10.82
C VAL A 128 11.69 19.14 -11.78
N ASN A 129 12.99 18.86 -11.61
CA ASN A 129 14.06 19.46 -12.42
C ASN A 129 13.90 19.14 -13.90
N ARG A 130 13.65 17.86 -14.24
CA ARG A 130 13.43 17.46 -15.65
C ARG A 130 12.21 18.13 -16.25
N THR A 131 11.10 18.27 -15.48
CA THR A 131 9.89 18.93 -15.96
C THR A 131 10.12 20.41 -16.19
N VAL A 132 10.64 21.15 -15.21
CA VAL A 132 10.83 22.60 -15.34
C VAL A 132 11.85 22.92 -16.42
N ASN A 133 12.88 22.10 -16.58
CA ASN A 133 13.87 22.26 -17.66
C ASN A 133 13.24 21.98 -19.03
N ALA A 134 12.43 20.95 -19.18
CA ALA A 134 11.71 20.67 -20.42
C ALA A 134 10.75 21.80 -20.81
N VAL A 135 10.09 22.44 -19.84
CA VAL A 135 9.27 23.65 -20.07
C VAL A 135 10.13 24.82 -20.54
N ALA A 136 11.28 25.05 -19.91
CA ALA A 136 12.23 26.10 -20.31
C ALA A 136 12.79 25.88 -21.72
N GLN A 137 12.96 24.62 -22.12
CA GLN A 137 13.34 24.23 -23.50
C GLN A 137 12.19 24.37 -24.52
N GLY A 138 11.00 24.81 -24.11
CA GLY A 138 9.86 25.00 -24.99
C GLY A 138 9.09 23.74 -25.35
N LYS A 139 9.30 22.61 -24.65
CA LYS A 139 8.52 21.38 -24.85
C LYS A 139 7.07 21.61 -24.43
N LYS A 140 6.12 21.25 -25.28
CA LYS A 140 4.68 21.51 -25.08
C LYS A 140 3.94 20.37 -24.41
N ARG A 141 4.38 19.13 -24.61
CA ARG A 141 3.72 17.92 -24.05
C ARG A 141 4.73 17.13 -23.25
N LEU A 142 4.37 16.81 -22.02
CA LEU A 142 5.24 16.18 -21.04
C LEU A 142 4.47 15.09 -20.30
N LEU A 143 5.12 13.95 -20.01
CA LEU A 143 4.56 12.86 -19.22
C LEU A 143 5.47 12.57 -18.03
N LEU A 144 4.90 12.54 -16.83
CA LEU A 144 5.54 12.04 -15.61
C LEU A 144 4.88 10.74 -15.16
N VAL A 145 5.68 9.70 -14.99
CA VAL A 145 5.25 8.42 -14.44
C VAL A 145 5.83 8.27 -13.04
N MET A 146 4.99 8.30 -12.03
CA MET A 146 5.40 8.17 -10.63
C MET A 146 4.44 7.26 -9.90
N ALA A 147 4.94 6.21 -9.25
CA ALA A 147 4.13 5.24 -8.52
C ALA A 147 3.20 5.89 -7.49
N THR A 148 2.10 5.22 -7.19
CA THR A 148 1.21 5.65 -6.12
C THR A 148 2.00 5.67 -4.80
N GLY A 149 1.92 6.78 -4.07
CA GLY A 149 2.64 6.87 -2.81
C GLY A 149 3.91 7.67 -2.84
N THR A 150 4.40 8.02 -4.01
CA THR A 150 5.66 8.76 -4.18
C THR A 150 5.51 10.28 -4.09
N GLY A 151 4.28 10.79 -3.89
CA GLY A 151 4.00 12.22 -3.74
C GLY A 151 3.87 12.96 -5.07
N LYS A 152 3.12 12.43 -6.03
CA LYS A 152 2.81 13.08 -7.31
C LYS A 152 2.29 14.51 -7.13
N THR A 153 1.29 14.70 -6.26
CA THR A 153 0.68 16.01 -5.99
C THR A 153 1.70 17.02 -5.45
N TYR A 154 2.54 16.56 -4.51
CA TYR A 154 3.64 17.37 -3.98
C TYR A 154 4.67 17.73 -5.08
N THR A 155 4.97 16.81 -5.97
CA THR A 155 5.85 17.04 -7.12
C THR A 155 5.25 18.07 -8.06
N ALA A 156 3.94 17.97 -8.37
CA ALA A 156 3.21 18.96 -9.16
C ALA A 156 3.23 20.34 -8.51
N PHE A 157 3.02 20.42 -7.20
CA PHE A 157 3.13 21.67 -6.44
C PHE A 157 4.51 22.32 -6.62
N GLN A 158 5.59 21.58 -6.45
CA GLN A 158 6.95 22.10 -6.60
C GLN A 158 7.24 22.58 -8.05
N ILE A 159 6.72 21.85 -9.04
CA ILE A 159 6.81 22.26 -10.46
C ILE A 159 6.10 23.60 -10.67
N VAL A 160 4.85 23.69 -10.24
CA VAL A 160 4.03 24.91 -10.36
C VAL A 160 4.69 26.08 -9.63
N TYR A 161 5.10 25.87 -8.39
CA TYR A 161 5.76 26.90 -7.58
C TYR A 161 6.98 27.47 -8.30
N ARG A 162 7.91 26.62 -8.77
CA ARG A 162 9.15 27.08 -9.43
C ARG A 162 8.88 27.77 -10.77
N LEU A 163 7.90 27.28 -11.54
CA LEU A 163 7.52 27.90 -12.82
C LEU A 163 6.84 29.27 -12.63
N LEU A 164 6.02 29.44 -11.59
CA LEU A 164 5.43 30.73 -11.23
C LEU A 164 6.51 31.72 -10.75
N GLN A 165 7.42 31.28 -9.85
CA GLN A 165 8.50 32.12 -9.33
C GLN A 165 9.48 32.58 -10.44
N SER A 166 9.79 31.69 -11.39
CA SER A 166 10.62 32.05 -12.56
C SER A 166 9.91 32.89 -13.59
N ARG A 167 8.58 33.08 -13.46
CA ARG A 167 7.69 33.79 -14.40
C ARG A 167 7.63 33.17 -15.82
N LEU A 168 8.06 31.92 -15.97
CA LEU A 168 7.88 31.18 -17.23
C LEU A 168 6.42 30.79 -17.44
N VAL A 169 5.68 30.63 -16.35
CA VAL A 169 4.24 30.34 -16.33
C VAL A 169 3.56 31.36 -15.44
N LYS A 170 2.35 31.83 -15.83
CA LYS A 170 1.55 32.80 -15.06
C LYS A 170 0.21 32.24 -14.61
N LYS A 171 -0.37 31.34 -15.40
CA LYS A 171 -1.69 30.74 -15.16
C LYS A 171 -1.60 29.24 -15.36
N VAL A 172 -2.02 28.48 -14.36
CA VAL A 172 -1.98 27.02 -14.36
C VAL A 172 -3.39 26.48 -14.16
N LEU A 173 -3.80 25.51 -14.98
CA LEU A 173 -4.99 24.71 -14.78
C LEU A 173 -4.58 23.31 -14.29
N TYR A 174 -5.09 22.89 -13.14
CA TYR A 174 -4.91 21.54 -12.59
C TYR A 174 -6.22 20.77 -12.73
N LEU A 175 -6.22 19.75 -13.57
CA LEU A 175 -7.37 18.89 -13.83
C LEU A 175 -7.29 17.62 -13.00
N ALA A 176 -8.33 17.36 -12.21
CA ALA A 176 -8.48 16.14 -11.41
C ALA A 176 -9.79 15.43 -11.72
N ASP A 177 -9.86 14.15 -11.37
CA ASP A 177 -11.04 13.30 -11.60
C ASP A 177 -12.10 13.45 -10.49
N ARG A 178 -11.70 13.81 -9.26
CA ARG A 178 -12.59 13.79 -8.08
C ARG A 178 -12.41 15.00 -7.17
N ASN A 179 -13.54 15.48 -6.61
CA ASN A 179 -13.55 16.60 -5.65
C ASN A 179 -12.66 16.38 -4.44
N VAL A 180 -12.67 15.18 -3.86
CA VAL A 180 -11.84 14.84 -2.69
C VAL A 180 -10.35 15.05 -2.98
N LEU A 181 -9.89 14.73 -4.20
CA LEU A 181 -8.51 14.96 -4.63
C LEU A 181 -8.19 16.45 -4.72
N VAL A 182 -9.12 17.25 -5.29
CA VAL A 182 -8.95 18.69 -5.41
C VAL A 182 -8.82 19.33 -4.02
N ASP A 183 -9.74 19.01 -3.11
CA ASP A 183 -9.78 19.61 -1.78
C ASP A 183 -8.55 19.21 -0.95
N GLN A 184 -8.13 17.94 -0.99
CA GLN A 184 -6.91 17.48 -0.32
C GLN A 184 -5.66 18.14 -0.91
N SER A 185 -5.54 18.25 -2.24
CA SER A 185 -4.41 18.90 -2.90
C SER A 185 -4.26 20.36 -2.48
N ILE A 186 -5.37 21.11 -2.46
CA ILE A 186 -5.38 22.52 -2.07
C ILE A 186 -5.00 22.67 -0.59
N GLN A 187 -5.58 21.86 0.29
CA GLN A 187 -5.41 22.00 1.75
C GLN A 187 -4.05 21.47 2.25
N GLN A 188 -3.43 20.55 1.54
CA GLN A 188 -2.17 19.92 1.96
C GLN A 188 -1.00 20.47 1.14
N ASP A 189 -0.76 19.93 -0.06
CA ASP A 189 0.45 20.21 -0.82
C ASP A 189 0.50 21.63 -1.37
N PHE A 190 -0.64 22.17 -1.87
CA PHE A 190 -0.74 23.50 -2.44
C PHE A 190 -1.06 24.60 -1.43
N LYS A 191 -1.14 24.29 -0.15
CA LYS A 191 -1.41 25.26 0.93
C LYS A 191 -0.55 26.53 0.85
N PRO A 192 0.75 26.48 0.49
CA PRO A 192 1.57 27.69 0.36
C PRO A 192 1.12 28.66 -0.72
N LEU A 193 0.36 28.20 -1.71
CA LEU A 193 -0.21 29.00 -2.80
C LEU A 193 -1.70 29.31 -2.58
N SER A 194 -2.28 29.01 -1.41
CA SER A 194 -3.72 29.10 -1.15
C SER A 194 -4.36 30.44 -1.53
N ASN A 195 -3.64 31.56 -1.37
CA ASN A 195 -4.13 32.89 -1.72
C ASN A 195 -4.20 33.14 -3.23
N THR A 196 -3.56 32.31 -4.05
CA THR A 196 -3.52 32.44 -5.52
C THR A 196 -4.29 31.32 -6.22
N ILE A 197 -4.98 30.47 -5.44
CA ILE A 197 -5.74 29.30 -5.93
C ILE A 197 -7.21 29.65 -6.09
N HIS A 198 -7.79 29.21 -7.20
CA HIS A 198 -9.22 29.21 -7.46
C HIS A 198 -9.72 27.80 -7.76
N LYS A 199 -10.75 27.35 -7.04
CA LYS A 199 -11.48 26.13 -7.36
C LYS A 199 -12.64 26.49 -8.29
N VAL A 200 -12.58 26.03 -9.53
CA VAL A 200 -13.56 26.36 -10.57
C VAL A 200 -14.94 25.81 -10.18
N ASP A 201 -15.93 26.71 -10.19
CA ASP A 201 -17.36 26.41 -10.03
C ASP A 201 -18.11 27.15 -11.15
N TYR A 202 -18.50 26.43 -12.19
CA TYR A 202 -19.08 27.02 -13.38
C TYR A 202 -20.23 28.00 -13.10
N GLN A 203 -21.17 27.65 -12.21
CA GLN A 203 -22.33 28.49 -11.93
C GLN A 203 -21.96 29.78 -11.20
N LYS A 204 -21.03 29.68 -10.24
CA LYS A 204 -20.56 30.86 -9.50
C LYS A 204 -19.67 31.74 -10.37
N ASP A 205 -18.78 31.13 -11.15
CA ASP A 205 -17.80 31.84 -11.95
C ASP A 205 -18.43 32.68 -13.07
N ILE A 206 -19.43 32.13 -13.74
CA ILE A 206 -20.23 32.89 -14.71
C ILE A 206 -20.91 34.08 -14.04
N ALA A 207 -21.44 33.94 -12.84
CA ALA A 207 -22.12 35.00 -12.11
C ALA A 207 -21.18 36.11 -11.63
N THR A 208 -19.88 35.87 -11.51
CA THR A 208 -18.89 36.88 -11.05
C THR A 208 -18.40 37.84 -12.11
N HIS A 209 -18.86 37.70 -13.36
CA HIS A 209 -18.48 38.55 -14.49
C HIS A 209 -16.95 38.77 -14.63
N GLY A 210 -16.17 37.70 -14.45
CA GLY A 210 -14.72 37.70 -14.62
C GLY A 210 -13.90 37.86 -13.33
N GLY A 211 -14.52 37.93 -12.15
CA GLY A 211 -13.79 37.98 -10.87
C GLY A 211 -12.90 36.77 -10.63
N HIS A 212 -13.25 35.60 -11.19
CA HIS A 212 -12.47 34.36 -11.13
C HIS A 212 -11.16 34.41 -11.95
N LEU A 213 -10.97 35.41 -12.84
CA LEU A 213 -9.79 35.47 -13.72
C LEU A 213 -8.51 35.98 -13.04
N ALA A 214 -8.60 36.49 -11.80
CA ALA A 214 -7.49 37.10 -11.08
C ALA A 214 -6.45 36.13 -10.54
N TYR A 215 -6.79 34.87 -10.34
CA TYR A 215 -5.94 33.85 -9.69
C TYR A 215 -4.84 33.32 -10.60
N GLU A 216 -3.84 32.63 -10.02
CA GLU A 216 -2.71 32.06 -10.75
C GLU A 216 -2.86 30.53 -10.97
N VAL A 217 -3.47 29.80 -10.01
CA VAL A 217 -3.68 28.38 -10.08
C VAL A 217 -5.16 28.05 -10.00
N TYR A 218 -5.63 27.27 -10.95
CA TYR A 218 -7.03 26.87 -11.07
C TYR A 218 -7.15 25.36 -10.90
N PHE A 219 -7.95 24.93 -9.94
CA PHE A 219 -8.31 23.52 -9.79
C PHE A 219 -9.70 23.28 -10.34
N SER A 220 -9.83 22.25 -11.18
CA SER A 220 -11.12 21.87 -11.75
C SER A 220 -11.25 20.36 -11.90
N LEU A 221 -12.50 19.89 -11.84
CA LEU A 221 -12.86 18.59 -12.39
C LEU A 221 -13.15 18.74 -13.89
N TYR A 222 -12.81 17.72 -14.70
CA TYR A 222 -13.19 17.82 -16.11
C TYR A 222 -14.71 17.84 -16.31
N GLN A 223 -15.48 17.23 -15.40
CA GLN A 223 -16.95 17.28 -15.41
C GLN A 223 -17.51 18.69 -15.18
N GLN A 224 -16.76 19.57 -14.50
CA GLN A 224 -17.14 20.98 -14.32
C GLN A 224 -16.88 21.80 -15.60
N LEU A 225 -15.80 21.49 -16.30
CA LEU A 225 -15.43 22.18 -17.54
C LEU A 225 -16.25 21.66 -18.74
N ILE A 226 -16.57 20.34 -18.73
CA ILE A 226 -17.49 19.72 -19.69
C ILE A 226 -18.81 19.51 -18.96
N GLY A 227 -19.76 20.42 -19.15
CA GLY A 227 -21.06 20.37 -18.51
C GLY A 227 -21.91 19.18 -18.92
N LYS A 228 -23.10 19.08 -18.32
CA LYS A 228 -24.11 18.07 -18.71
C LYS A 228 -24.41 18.21 -20.20
N GLU A 229 -24.66 17.06 -20.88
CA GLU A 229 -24.99 16.99 -22.31
C GLU A 229 -23.88 17.50 -23.27
N GLY A 230 -22.58 17.51 -22.81
CA GLY A 230 -21.47 17.91 -23.65
C GLY A 230 -21.32 19.44 -23.85
N LYS A 231 -21.93 20.26 -22.99
CA LYS A 231 -21.71 21.71 -22.97
C LYS A 231 -20.23 21.99 -22.67
N GLN A 232 -19.61 22.77 -23.53
CA GLN A 232 -18.19 23.13 -23.43
C GLN A 232 -18.00 24.38 -22.50
N ASN A 233 -18.32 24.21 -21.21
CA ASN A 233 -18.28 25.29 -20.21
C ASN A 233 -16.92 26.01 -20.15
N TYR A 234 -15.82 25.28 -20.45
CA TYR A 234 -14.48 25.88 -20.49
C TYR A 234 -14.36 27.02 -21.52
N LYS A 235 -15.12 26.99 -22.62
CA LYS A 235 -15.12 28.06 -23.61
C LYS A 235 -15.81 29.32 -23.14
N GLU A 236 -16.80 29.19 -22.26
CA GLU A 236 -17.51 30.31 -21.65
C GLU A 236 -16.69 30.96 -20.51
N LEU A 237 -15.91 30.12 -19.78
CA LEU A 237 -15.11 30.56 -18.64
C LEU A 237 -13.77 31.18 -19.04
N PHE A 238 -13.09 30.59 -20.02
CA PHE A 238 -11.69 30.94 -20.33
C PHE A 238 -11.44 31.03 -21.84
N LYS A 239 -10.59 31.98 -22.24
CA LYS A 239 -10.08 32.07 -23.61
C LYS A 239 -9.01 30.99 -23.86
N PRO A 240 -8.76 30.57 -25.12
CA PRO A 240 -7.76 29.53 -25.44
C PRO A 240 -6.36 29.82 -24.89
N GLU A 241 -5.95 31.08 -24.88
CA GLU A 241 -4.62 31.52 -24.46
C GLU A 241 -4.53 31.83 -22.95
N PHE A 242 -5.62 31.62 -22.19
CA PHE A 242 -5.67 32.02 -20.78
C PHE A 242 -4.67 31.28 -19.93
N PHE A 243 -4.53 29.95 -20.12
CA PHE A 243 -3.59 29.14 -19.37
C PHE A 243 -2.26 29.01 -20.10
N ASN A 244 -1.14 29.08 -19.34
CA ASN A 244 0.20 28.80 -19.86
C ASN A 244 0.60 27.34 -19.61
N MET A 245 -0.05 26.69 -18.64
CA MET A 245 0.18 25.29 -18.31
C MET A 245 -1.13 24.61 -17.91
N VAL A 246 -1.31 23.37 -18.39
CA VAL A 246 -2.40 22.48 -17.97
C VAL A 246 -1.79 21.20 -17.43
N ILE A 247 -2.12 20.84 -16.19
CA ILE A 247 -1.71 19.60 -15.54
C ILE A 247 -2.91 18.66 -15.50
N VAL A 248 -2.74 17.43 -15.96
CA VAL A 248 -3.75 16.36 -15.93
C VAL A 248 -3.29 15.28 -14.96
N ASP A 249 -3.92 15.23 -13.78
CA ASP A 249 -3.63 14.18 -12.82
C ASP A 249 -4.38 12.90 -13.20
N GLU A 250 -3.73 11.76 -12.98
CA GLU A 250 -4.20 10.43 -13.36
C GLU A 250 -4.64 10.36 -14.84
N CYS A 251 -3.80 10.89 -15.74
CA CYS A 251 -4.09 11.05 -17.18
C CYS A 251 -4.33 9.72 -17.94
N HIS A 252 -4.17 8.59 -17.27
CA HIS A 252 -4.50 7.26 -17.80
C HIS A 252 -5.98 6.89 -17.66
N ARG A 253 -6.77 7.68 -16.92
CA ARG A 253 -8.17 7.39 -16.60
C ARG A 253 -9.13 7.88 -17.68
N GLY A 254 -10.10 7.01 -17.95
CA GLY A 254 -11.26 7.31 -18.77
C GLY A 254 -11.72 6.09 -19.54
N SER A 255 -13.05 5.98 -19.78
CA SER A 255 -13.58 5.18 -20.87
C SER A 255 -13.22 5.84 -22.20
N ALA A 256 -13.34 5.14 -23.34
CA ALA A 256 -13.12 5.74 -24.66
C ALA A 256 -13.92 7.03 -24.88
N LYS A 257 -15.07 7.18 -24.20
CA LYS A 257 -15.88 8.42 -24.17
C LYS A 257 -15.33 9.50 -23.26
N ASP A 258 -14.68 9.15 -22.14
CA ASP A 258 -14.12 10.14 -21.21
C ASP A 258 -12.76 10.62 -21.67
N ASP A 259 -11.99 9.80 -22.37
CA ASP A 259 -10.72 10.18 -23.01
C ASP A 259 -10.94 11.23 -24.12
N SER A 260 -12.07 11.20 -24.82
CA SER A 260 -12.41 12.27 -25.79
C SER A 260 -12.63 13.62 -25.11
N LYS A 261 -13.21 13.62 -23.93
CA LYS A 261 -13.61 14.85 -23.21
C LYS A 261 -12.44 15.64 -22.66
N TRP A 262 -11.49 15.00 -21.95
CA TRP A 262 -10.34 15.75 -21.45
C TRP A 262 -9.40 16.16 -22.60
N ARG A 263 -9.35 15.40 -23.70
CA ARG A 263 -8.61 15.80 -24.90
C ARG A 263 -9.18 17.06 -25.53
N GLU A 264 -10.51 17.19 -25.62
CA GLU A 264 -11.15 18.42 -26.10
C GLU A 264 -10.72 19.66 -25.30
N ILE A 265 -10.57 19.52 -23.97
CA ILE A 265 -10.06 20.59 -23.10
C ILE A 265 -8.59 20.92 -23.47
N LEU A 266 -7.75 19.89 -23.62
CA LEU A 266 -6.33 20.08 -23.96
C LEU A 266 -6.14 20.64 -25.37
N GLU A 267 -6.94 20.21 -26.33
CA GLU A 267 -6.94 20.76 -27.70
C GLU A 267 -7.38 22.21 -27.74
N TYR A 268 -8.31 22.61 -26.88
CA TYR A 268 -8.71 24.01 -26.75
C TYR A 268 -7.60 24.88 -26.15
N PHE A 269 -6.85 24.38 -25.19
CA PHE A 269 -5.71 25.05 -24.57
C PHE A 269 -4.37 24.63 -25.16
N ASP A 270 -4.28 24.42 -26.48
CA ASP A 270 -3.10 23.91 -27.18
C ASP A 270 -1.86 24.80 -27.06
N CYS A 271 -2.06 26.10 -26.83
CA CYS A 271 -0.98 27.06 -26.56
C CYS A 271 -0.26 26.76 -25.23
N ALA A 272 -0.92 26.13 -24.27
CA ALA A 272 -0.36 25.84 -22.98
C ALA A 272 0.64 24.66 -23.04
N VAL A 273 1.58 24.63 -22.10
CA VAL A 273 2.36 23.43 -21.79
C VAL A 273 1.43 22.43 -21.10
N GLN A 274 1.43 21.18 -21.55
CA GLN A 274 0.54 20.13 -21.07
C GLN A 274 1.34 19.05 -20.38
N LEU A 275 1.12 18.85 -19.08
CA LEU A 275 1.77 17.86 -18.25
C LEU A 275 0.77 16.77 -17.84
N GLY A 276 0.94 15.57 -18.38
CA GLY A 276 0.26 14.38 -17.89
C GLY A 276 1.02 13.79 -16.70
N MET A 277 0.30 13.41 -15.65
CA MET A 277 0.85 12.72 -14.49
C MET A 277 0.09 11.42 -14.26
N THR A 278 0.80 10.32 -14.05
CA THR A 278 0.18 9.00 -13.83
C THR A 278 1.06 8.11 -12.97
N ALA A 279 0.44 7.16 -12.27
CA ALA A 279 1.17 6.07 -11.63
C ALA A 279 1.43 4.90 -12.60
N THR A 280 0.63 4.81 -13.65
CA THR A 280 0.66 3.71 -14.61
C THR A 280 0.37 4.26 -15.99
N PRO A 281 1.37 4.32 -16.89
CA PRO A 281 1.10 4.65 -18.28
C PRO A 281 0.19 3.54 -18.85
N LYS A 282 -0.93 3.95 -19.44
CA LYS A 282 -1.87 3.01 -20.06
C LYS A 282 -1.46 2.77 -21.49
N GLU A 283 -1.12 1.54 -21.79
CA GLU A 283 -0.91 1.08 -23.16
C GLU A 283 -2.04 0.14 -23.57
N THR A 284 -2.99 0.65 -24.30
CA THR A 284 -3.93 -0.18 -25.04
C THR A 284 -3.84 0.20 -26.52
N LYS A 285 -4.12 -0.75 -27.41
CA LYS A 285 -4.07 -0.59 -28.86
C LYS A 285 -4.83 0.65 -29.41
N TYR A 286 -5.67 1.28 -28.60
CA TYR A 286 -6.55 2.38 -28.98
C TYR A 286 -6.39 3.66 -28.17
N GLN A 287 -5.65 3.63 -27.03
CA GLN A 287 -5.56 4.79 -26.13
C GLN A 287 -4.28 4.70 -25.30
N SER A 288 -3.35 5.58 -25.57
CA SER A 288 -2.10 5.67 -24.84
C SER A 288 -1.87 7.12 -24.42
N GLY A 289 -1.65 7.34 -23.11
CA GLY A 289 -1.14 8.61 -22.61
C GLY A 289 0.18 8.96 -23.29
N ILE A 290 1.00 7.95 -23.60
CA ILE A 290 2.26 8.07 -24.32
C ILE A 290 2.00 8.60 -25.74
N SER A 291 0.95 8.15 -26.44
CA SER A 291 0.64 8.64 -27.80
C SER A 291 0.29 10.13 -27.83
N TYR A 292 -0.22 10.69 -26.72
CA TYR A 292 -0.58 12.10 -26.64
C TYR A 292 0.54 12.97 -26.04
N PHE A 293 1.10 12.57 -24.92
CA PHE A 293 2.09 13.35 -24.17
C PHE A 293 3.55 13.08 -24.61
N GLY A 294 3.79 11.97 -25.34
CA GLY A 294 5.13 11.46 -25.66
C GLY A 294 5.71 10.57 -24.58
N GLU A 295 6.93 10.10 -24.82
CA GLU A 295 7.67 9.29 -23.84
C GLU A 295 7.81 10.01 -22.50
N PRO A 296 7.76 9.27 -21.38
CA PRO A 296 7.94 9.86 -20.06
C PRO A 296 9.28 10.59 -19.94
N ILE A 297 9.23 11.85 -19.50
CA ILE A 297 10.45 12.62 -19.18
C ILE A 297 11.14 12.12 -17.92
N TYR A 298 10.39 11.44 -17.06
CA TYR A 298 10.88 10.76 -15.87
C TYR A 298 9.91 9.67 -15.44
N THR A 299 10.47 8.52 -15.05
CA THR A 299 9.72 7.40 -14.47
C THR A 299 10.32 7.08 -13.10
N TYR A 300 9.45 6.88 -12.10
CA TYR A 300 9.80 6.36 -10.78
C TYR A 300 8.80 5.28 -10.40
N SER A 301 9.22 4.04 -10.52
CA SER A 301 8.37 2.87 -10.38
C SER A 301 8.08 2.52 -8.93
N LEU A 302 7.12 1.63 -8.70
CA LEU A 302 6.83 1.07 -7.39
C LEU A 302 8.03 0.26 -6.86
N LYS A 303 8.69 -0.47 -7.76
CA LYS A 303 9.90 -1.23 -7.49
C LYS A 303 11.01 -0.34 -6.92
N GLU A 304 11.40 0.70 -7.68
CA GLU A 304 12.41 1.66 -7.24
C GLU A 304 12.04 2.26 -5.87
N GLY A 305 10.76 2.61 -5.68
CA GLY A 305 10.29 3.18 -4.41
C GLY A 305 10.42 2.23 -3.21
N ILE A 306 10.25 0.91 -3.42
CA ILE A 306 10.46 -0.11 -2.39
C ILE A 306 11.95 -0.35 -2.16
N GLU A 307 12.73 -0.50 -3.22
CA GLU A 307 14.20 -0.70 -3.16
C GLU A 307 14.88 0.45 -2.44
N ASP A 308 14.52 1.68 -2.75
CA ASP A 308 15.02 2.90 -2.10
C ASP A 308 14.51 3.08 -0.66
N GLY A 309 13.53 2.28 -0.24
CA GLY A 309 12.93 2.34 1.08
C GLY A 309 12.00 3.52 1.32
N PHE A 310 11.48 4.16 0.27
CA PHE A 310 10.45 5.20 0.39
C PHE A 310 9.03 4.64 0.37
N LEU A 311 8.85 3.42 -0.12
CA LEU A 311 7.59 2.71 -0.12
C LEU A 311 7.68 1.44 0.71
N ALA A 312 6.57 1.09 1.38
CA ALA A 312 6.50 -0.08 2.24
C ALA A 312 6.52 -1.37 1.40
N PRO A 313 7.37 -2.34 1.72
CA PRO A 313 7.28 -3.67 1.18
C PRO A 313 5.98 -4.35 1.64
N PHE A 314 5.59 -5.42 0.95
CA PHE A 314 4.36 -6.12 1.27
C PHE A 314 4.53 -7.64 1.24
N LYS A 315 3.61 -8.30 1.93
CA LYS A 315 3.44 -9.74 1.95
C LYS A 315 2.09 -10.08 1.31
N VAL A 316 2.05 -11.18 0.56
CA VAL A 316 0.82 -11.69 -0.05
C VAL A 316 0.40 -12.97 0.67
N VAL A 317 -0.86 -13.05 1.06
CA VAL A 317 -1.50 -14.25 1.62
C VAL A 317 -2.66 -14.60 0.71
N ASN A 318 -2.54 -15.70 -0.03
CA ASN A 318 -3.61 -16.24 -0.86
C ASN A 318 -4.43 -17.26 -0.07
N ILE A 319 -5.73 -17.10 -0.06
CA ILE A 319 -6.67 -17.95 0.66
C ILE A 319 -7.63 -18.59 -0.34
N THR A 320 -7.63 -19.92 -0.39
CA THR A 320 -8.51 -20.70 -1.26
C THR A 320 -9.58 -21.38 -0.42
N THR A 321 -10.82 -21.26 -0.83
CA THR A 321 -11.96 -21.94 -0.20
C THR A 321 -12.33 -23.23 -0.93
N ASN A 322 -13.11 -24.09 -0.29
CA ASN A 322 -13.57 -25.37 -0.85
C ASN A 322 -14.50 -25.23 -2.05
N ILE A 323 -15.14 -24.09 -2.21
CA ILE A 323 -15.91 -23.78 -3.43
C ILE A 323 -15.01 -23.21 -4.54
N GLY A 324 -13.80 -22.74 -4.19
CA GLY A 324 -12.68 -22.38 -5.06
C GLY A 324 -13.10 -21.77 -6.39
N ASP A 325 -12.68 -22.45 -7.46
CA ASP A 325 -12.99 -22.03 -8.82
C ASP A 325 -14.35 -22.54 -9.33
N GLU A 326 -15.01 -23.50 -8.64
CA GLU A 326 -16.24 -24.15 -9.11
C GLU A 326 -17.19 -24.51 -7.97
N TRP A 327 -18.43 -24.01 -8.07
CA TRP A 327 -19.56 -24.45 -7.29
C TRP A 327 -20.78 -24.66 -8.20
N ARG A 328 -21.57 -25.72 -7.96
CA ARG A 328 -22.79 -25.99 -8.68
C ARG A 328 -23.93 -26.24 -7.69
N PRO A 329 -25.09 -25.61 -7.88
CA PRO A 329 -26.24 -25.86 -7.04
C PRO A 329 -26.73 -27.31 -7.21
N VAL A 330 -27.35 -27.85 -6.17
CA VAL A 330 -28.05 -29.12 -6.27
C VAL A 330 -29.28 -28.91 -7.19
N ARG A 331 -29.55 -29.88 -8.04
CA ARG A 331 -30.67 -29.79 -8.99
C ARG A 331 -31.97 -29.39 -8.30
N GLY A 332 -32.59 -28.28 -8.74
CA GLY A 332 -33.81 -27.74 -8.16
C GLY A 332 -33.56 -26.88 -6.91
N GLN A 333 -32.33 -26.56 -6.58
CA GLN A 333 -32.00 -25.68 -5.44
C GLN A 333 -32.62 -24.29 -5.64
N ARG A 334 -33.17 -23.75 -4.54
CA ARG A 334 -33.78 -22.43 -4.51
C ARG A 334 -32.96 -21.48 -3.66
N ASP A 335 -33.02 -20.21 -4.02
CA ASP A 335 -32.43 -19.12 -3.22
C ASP A 335 -33.33 -18.84 -1.96
N ILE A 336 -32.86 -17.92 -1.12
CA ILE A 336 -33.60 -17.52 0.10
C ILE A 336 -34.97 -16.90 -0.19
N TYR A 337 -35.23 -16.48 -1.42
CA TYR A 337 -36.50 -15.92 -1.87
C TYR A 337 -37.43 -16.98 -2.51
N GLY A 338 -36.95 -18.23 -2.60
CA GLY A 338 -37.68 -19.34 -3.20
C GLY A 338 -37.55 -19.45 -4.73
N ASN A 339 -36.73 -18.62 -5.38
CA ASN A 339 -36.46 -18.68 -6.81
C ASN A 339 -35.51 -19.83 -7.13
N LEU A 340 -35.71 -20.49 -8.27
CA LEU A 340 -34.77 -21.52 -8.74
C LEU A 340 -33.43 -20.88 -9.08
N ILE A 341 -32.33 -21.46 -8.54
CA ILE A 341 -30.97 -21.11 -8.93
C ILE A 341 -30.68 -21.82 -10.25
N GLU A 342 -30.11 -21.10 -11.20
CA GLU A 342 -29.72 -21.66 -12.49
C GLU A 342 -28.73 -22.81 -12.31
N ASP A 343 -29.00 -23.98 -12.88
CA ASP A 343 -28.17 -25.18 -12.80
C ASP A 343 -26.98 -25.06 -13.75
N ARG A 344 -25.95 -24.31 -13.31
CA ARG A 344 -24.65 -24.17 -13.98
C ARG A 344 -23.52 -24.14 -12.96
N ILE A 345 -22.30 -24.22 -13.46
CA ILE A 345 -21.11 -24.02 -12.64
C ILE A 345 -20.93 -22.52 -12.42
N TYR A 346 -20.78 -22.15 -11.14
CA TYR A 346 -20.40 -20.82 -10.68
C TYR A 346 -18.94 -20.84 -10.19
N ASN A 347 -18.21 -19.79 -10.44
CA ASN A 347 -16.81 -19.69 -10.07
C ASN A 347 -16.47 -18.33 -9.42
N ASN A 348 -15.23 -18.09 -9.08
CA ASN A 348 -14.75 -16.85 -8.47
C ASN A 348 -15.19 -15.58 -9.23
N SER A 349 -15.46 -15.70 -10.52
CA SER A 349 -15.95 -14.57 -11.31
C SER A 349 -17.47 -14.35 -11.17
N ASP A 350 -18.23 -15.31 -10.67
CA ASP A 350 -19.67 -15.20 -10.44
C ASP A 350 -20.01 -14.72 -9.02
N TYR A 351 -19.20 -15.10 -8.03
CA TYR A 351 -19.50 -14.81 -6.63
C TYR A 351 -19.58 -13.30 -6.39
N ASP A 352 -20.67 -12.87 -5.74
CA ASP A 352 -21.07 -11.50 -5.45
C ASP A 352 -21.44 -10.64 -6.66
N TYR A 353 -21.23 -11.14 -7.89
CA TYR A 353 -21.66 -10.49 -9.14
C TYR A 353 -22.95 -11.08 -9.69
N ASN A 354 -23.02 -12.41 -9.80
CA ASN A 354 -24.14 -13.15 -10.38
C ASN A 354 -24.87 -13.99 -9.33
N ILE A 355 -24.17 -14.42 -8.28
CA ILE A 355 -24.73 -15.19 -7.16
C ILE A 355 -24.06 -14.75 -5.86
N ILE A 356 -24.82 -14.77 -4.78
CA ILE A 356 -24.34 -14.45 -3.44
C ILE A 356 -24.35 -15.74 -2.62
N ILE A 357 -23.22 -16.09 -2.03
CA ILE A 357 -23.09 -17.20 -1.09
C ILE A 357 -22.76 -16.61 0.28
N GLU A 358 -23.76 -16.55 1.16
CA GLU A 358 -23.63 -15.89 2.46
C GLU A 358 -22.55 -16.52 3.34
N ASP A 359 -22.39 -17.84 3.27
CA ASP A 359 -21.37 -18.54 4.05
C ASP A 359 -19.95 -18.16 3.60
N ARG A 360 -19.77 -17.86 2.30
CA ARG A 360 -18.50 -17.36 1.79
C ARG A 360 -18.15 -15.99 2.40
N ILE A 361 -19.11 -15.08 2.47
CA ILE A 361 -18.90 -13.75 3.05
C ILE A 361 -18.54 -13.87 4.53
N ARG A 362 -19.19 -14.79 5.27
CA ARG A 362 -18.87 -15.05 6.67
C ARG A 362 -17.47 -15.64 6.85
N GLU A 363 -17.10 -16.61 6.02
CA GLU A 363 -15.76 -17.22 6.08
C GLU A 363 -14.66 -16.19 5.78
N VAL A 364 -14.85 -15.32 4.78
CA VAL A 364 -13.93 -14.22 4.49
C VAL A 364 -13.82 -13.27 5.69
N ALA A 365 -14.95 -12.88 6.30
CA ALA A 365 -14.96 -12.02 7.48
C ALA A 365 -14.28 -12.67 8.69
N HIS A 366 -14.49 -14.00 8.87
CA HIS A 366 -13.82 -14.79 9.90
C HIS A 366 -12.30 -14.76 9.72
N GLU A 367 -11.80 -15.05 8.53
CA GLU A 367 -10.36 -15.06 8.23
C GLU A 367 -9.70 -13.70 8.43
N ILE A 368 -10.35 -12.60 7.99
CA ILE A 368 -9.87 -11.24 8.25
C ILE A 368 -9.77 -11.00 9.76
N THR A 369 -10.79 -11.40 10.50
CA THR A 369 -10.85 -11.21 11.95
C THR A 369 -9.80 -12.03 12.67
N GLN A 370 -9.56 -13.29 12.29
CA GLN A 370 -8.51 -14.12 12.87
C GLN A 370 -7.13 -13.51 12.60
N TYR A 371 -6.89 -13.04 11.37
CA TYR A 371 -5.65 -12.34 11.05
C TYR A 371 -5.43 -11.11 11.93
N LEU A 372 -6.46 -10.26 12.13
CA LEU A 372 -6.37 -9.08 12.99
C LEU A 372 -6.21 -9.46 14.48
N LYS A 373 -6.86 -10.52 14.96
CA LYS A 373 -6.70 -11.03 16.32
C LYS A 373 -5.27 -11.49 16.59
N SER A 374 -4.63 -12.07 15.61
CA SER A 374 -3.28 -12.62 15.73
C SER A 374 -2.18 -11.60 15.51
N THR A 375 -2.47 -10.50 14.82
CA THR A 375 -1.49 -9.46 14.50
C THR A 375 -1.75 -8.17 15.30
N ASP A 376 -2.65 -7.34 14.83
CA ASP A 376 -3.01 -6.06 15.46
C ASP A 376 -4.49 -5.75 15.22
N ARG A 377 -5.30 -5.87 16.30
CA ARG A 377 -6.74 -5.55 16.27
C ARG A 377 -7.06 -4.12 15.84
N MET A 378 -6.09 -3.22 15.92
CA MET A 378 -6.23 -1.81 15.54
C MET A 378 -5.57 -1.48 14.20
N ALA A 379 -5.09 -2.49 13.46
CA ALA A 379 -4.52 -2.31 12.14
C ALA A 379 -5.56 -1.77 11.15
N LYS A 380 -5.33 -0.58 10.62
CA LYS A 380 -6.20 -0.01 9.58
C LYS A 380 -6.26 -0.96 8.38
N THR A 381 -7.47 -1.35 8.04
CA THR A 381 -7.77 -2.38 7.05
C THR A 381 -8.73 -1.86 5.99
N ILE A 382 -8.43 -2.12 4.72
CA ILE A 382 -9.36 -1.88 3.60
C ILE A 382 -9.80 -3.23 3.03
N VAL A 383 -11.10 -3.46 2.96
CA VAL A 383 -11.69 -4.63 2.32
C VAL A 383 -12.36 -4.20 1.02
N PHE A 384 -11.76 -4.58 -0.10
CA PHE A 384 -12.30 -4.30 -1.43
C PHE A 384 -13.33 -5.34 -1.82
N CYS A 385 -14.56 -4.90 -2.03
CA CYS A 385 -15.74 -5.69 -2.33
C CYS A 385 -16.23 -5.46 -3.77
N ALA A 386 -16.97 -6.42 -4.32
CA ALA A 386 -17.44 -6.41 -5.70
C ALA A 386 -18.30 -5.18 -6.05
N ASP A 387 -19.22 -4.83 -5.16
CA ASP A 387 -20.11 -3.68 -5.27
C ASP A 387 -20.48 -3.13 -3.88
N GLU A 388 -21.35 -2.13 -3.82
CA GLU A 388 -21.76 -1.50 -2.55
C GLU A 388 -22.61 -2.41 -1.68
N ASP A 389 -23.36 -3.31 -2.29
CA ASP A 389 -24.22 -4.29 -1.63
C ASP A 389 -23.36 -5.38 -0.96
N HIS A 390 -22.34 -5.87 -1.69
CA HIS A 390 -21.33 -6.76 -1.11
C HIS A 390 -20.56 -6.06 0.03
N ALA A 391 -20.19 -4.78 -0.12
CA ALA A 391 -19.52 -4.04 0.94
C ALA A 391 -20.36 -3.91 2.21
N ASP A 392 -21.69 -3.81 2.09
CA ASP A 392 -22.59 -3.78 3.26
C ASP A 392 -22.74 -5.15 3.93
N ARG A 393 -22.88 -6.22 3.15
CA ARG A 393 -22.90 -7.59 3.70
C ARG A 393 -21.60 -7.94 4.40
N MET A 394 -20.47 -7.60 3.79
CA MET A 394 -19.15 -7.80 4.39
C MET A 394 -18.98 -6.99 5.67
N ARG A 395 -19.43 -5.71 5.69
CA ARG A 395 -19.46 -4.91 6.91
C ARG A 395 -20.25 -5.60 8.02
N SER A 396 -21.46 -6.10 7.69
CA SER A 396 -22.31 -6.79 8.66
C SER A 396 -21.67 -8.07 9.21
N ALA A 397 -21.04 -8.87 8.33
CA ALA A 397 -20.32 -10.07 8.75
C ALA A 397 -19.11 -9.73 9.65
N LEU A 398 -18.33 -8.70 9.30
CA LEU A 398 -17.20 -8.25 10.10
C LEU A 398 -17.62 -7.65 11.46
N VAL A 399 -18.76 -6.97 11.53
CA VAL A 399 -19.33 -6.49 12.81
C VAL A 399 -19.65 -7.67 13.73
N ASN A 400 -20.26 -8.73 13.18
CA ASN A 400 -20.63 -9.92 13.95
C ASN A 400 -19.40 -10.69 14.45
N GLU A 401 -18.34 -10.80 13.63
CA GLU A 401 -17.07 -11.44 14.02
C GLU A 401 -16.24 -10.61 15.02
N ASN A 402 -16.48 -9.29 15.09
CA ASN A 402 -15.79 -8.34 15.94
C ASN A 402 -16.72 -7.64 16.94
N ASP A 403 -17.74 -8.32 17.43
CA ASP A 403 -18.75 -7.77 18.32
C ASP A 403 -18.16 -7.17 19.61
N ASP A 404 -17.06 -7.75 20.12
CA ASP A 404 -16.29 -7.28 21.26
C ASP A 404 -15.65 -5.89 21.02
N MET A 405 -15.21 -5.62 19.80
CA MET A 405 -14.64 -4.31 19.43
C MET A 405 -15.73 -3.32 19.02
N CYS A 406 -16.76 -3.78 18.34
CA CYS A 406 -17.89 -2.94 17.92
C CYS A 406 -18.74 -2.46 19.11
N ARG A 407 -18.84 -3.24 20.18
CA ARG A 407 -19.43 -2.80 21.45
C ARG A 407 -18.64 -1.67 22.13
N LYS A 408 -17.31 -1.64 21.98
CA LYS A 408 -16.47 -0.56 22.50
C LYS A 408 -16.56 0.70 21.65
N ASN A 409 -16.66 0.54 20.33
CA ASN A 409 -16.83 1.62 19.38
C ASN A 409 -17.55 1.13 18.11
N PRO A 410 -18.78 1.59 17.83
CA PRO A 410 -19.55 1.16 16.66
C PRO A 410 -18.89 1.53 15.31
N ASP A 411 -17.96 2.48 15.30
CA ASP A 411 -17.17 2.84 14.13
C ASP A 411 -15.94 1.94 13.92
N TYR A 412 -15.82 0.81 14.63
CA TYR A 412 -14.73 -0.13 14.41
C TYR A 412 -14.76 -0.68 12.98
N VAL A 413 -15.93 -1.01 12.45
CA VAL A 413 -16.16 -1.44 11.05
C VAL A 413 -17.13 -0.48 10.40
N VAL A 414 -16.73 0.19 9.31
CA VAL A 414 -17.57 1.14 8.58
C VAL A 414 -17.53 0.83 7.08
N ARG A 415 -18.70 0.89 6.43
CA ARG A 415 -18.77 0.91 4.98
C ARG A 415 -18.45 2.30 4.48
N ILE A 416 -17.49 2.43 3.56
CA ILE A 416 -17.10 3.70 2.93
C ILE A 416 -17.25 3.56 1.43
N THR A 417 -18.41 3.98 0.90
CA THR A 417 -18.76 3.91 -0.51
C THR A 417 -19.28 5.25 -1.04
N GLY A 418 -19.44 5.35 -2.36
CA GLY A 418 -19.83 6.61 -3.01
C GLY A 418 -21.26 7.07 -2.68
N SER A 419 -22.18 6.15 -2.41
CA SER A 419 -23.57 6.44 -2.12
C SER A 419 -23.90 6.58 -0.64
N ASP A 420 -22.97 6.26 0.26
CA ASP A 420 -23.18 6.26 1.72
C ASP A 420 -22.73 7.56 2.38
N PRO A 421 -23.65 8.49 2.74
CA PRO A 421 -23.28 9.76 3.38
C PRO A 421 -22.59 9.56 4.74
N TYR A 422 -23.00 8.55 5.52
CA TYR A 422 -22.35 8.23 6.80
C TYR A 422 -20.91 7.79 6.60
N GLY A 423 -20.69 6.82 5.72
CA GLY A 423 -19.35 6.35 5.38
C GLY A 423 -18.44 7.44 4.83
N GLN A 424 -18.99 8.32 3.99
CA GLN A 424 -18.25 9.49 3.48
C GLN A 424 -17.84 10.44 4.61
N SER A 425 -18.70 10.68 5.59
CA SER A 425 -18.35 11.51 6.77
C SER A 425 -17.24 10.90 7.64
N LYS A 426 -17.03 9.57 7.55
CA LYS A 426 -15.97 8.86 8.27
C LYS A 426 -14.66 8.73 7.50
N LEU A 427 -14.65 9.11 6.22
CA LEU A 427 -13.47 9.00 5.37
C LEU A 427 -12.28 9.77 5.93
N ASP A 428 -12.46 11.02 6.33
CA ASP A 428 -11.38 11.85 6.88
C ASP A 428 -10.80 11.27 8.18
N TYR A 429 -11.64 10.65 9.01
CA TYR A 429 -11.18 9.95 10.20
C TYR A 429 -10.42 8.66 9.86
N PHE A 430 -10.85 7.94 8.83
CA PHE A 430 -10.16 6.72 8.39
C PHE A 430 -8.76 7.01 7.86
N ILE A 431 -8.59 8.07 7.07
CA ILE A 431 -7.28 8.47 6.51
C ILE A 431 -6.38 9.19 7.51
N SER A 432 -6.97 9.80 8.55
CA SER A 432 -6.22 10.54 9.57
C SER A 432 -5.30 9.60 10.36
N VAL A 433 -4.04 10.03 10.52
CA VAL A 433 -3.05 9.32 11.36
C VAL A 433 -3.40 9.43 12.84
N ALA A 434 -4.00 10.53 13.26
CA ALA A 434 -4.37 10.79 14.65
C ALA A 434 -5.62 10.01 15.09
N SER A 435 -6.47 9.61 14.14
CA SER A 435 -7.74 8.94 14.46
C SER A 435 -7.56 7.42 14.55
N LYS A 436 -7.98 6.83 15.66
CA LYS A 436 -7.99 5.37 15.84
C LYS A 436 -9.11 4.69 15.06
N TYR A 437 -10.27 5.32 14.91
CA TYR A 437 -11.46 4.76 14.26
C TYR A 437 -11.83 5.58 13.02
N PRO A 438 -12.43 4.97 11.99
CA PRO A 438 -12.64 3.53 11.78
C PRO A 438 -11.36 2.72 11.67
N VAL A 439 -11.42 1.42 12.04
CA VAL A 439 -10.31 0.48 11.87
C VAL A 439 -10.46 -0.30 10.56
N ILE A 440 -11.62 -0.88 10.31
CA ILE A 440 -11.92 -1.65 9.10
C ILE A 440 -12.89 -0.85 8.23
N ALA A 441 -12.48 -0.60 7.00
CA ALA A 441 -13.30 0.03 5.97
C ALA A 441 -13.66 -0.97 4.87
N THR A 442 -14.95 -1.28 4.69
CA THR A 442 -15.42 -2.03 3.51
C THR A 442 -15.78 -1.05 2.40
N THR A 443 -15.35 -1.32 1.19
CA THR A 443 -15.52 -0.41 0.05
C THR A 443 -15.65 -1.17 -1.27
N SER A 444 -16.25 -0.54 -2.26
CA SER A 444 -16.22 -1.06 -3.64
C SER A 444 -15.13 -0.37 -4.48
N LYS A 445 -15.31 0.92 -4.79
CA LYS A 445 -14.39 1.68 -5.67
C LYS A 445 -13.83 2.96 -5.04
N LEU A 446 -14.46 3.48 -3.98
CA LEU A 446 -14.13 4.81 -3.47
C LEU A 446 -12.68 4.89 -2.96
N LEU A 447 -12.23 3.87 -2.22
CA LEU A 447 -10.88 3.84 -1.63
C LEU A 447 -9.80 3.31 -2.60
N SER A 448 -10.15 2.79 -3.78
CA SER A 448 -9.16 2.33 -4.76
C SER A 448 -8.33 3.48 -5.31
N THR A 449 -8.88 4.69 -5.34
CA THR A 449 -8.25 5.83 -6.01
C THR A 449 -8.43 7.12 -5.24
N GLY A 450 -7.38 7.95 -5.26
CA GLY A 450 -7.46 9.34 -4.80
C GLY A 450 -7.43 9.56 -3.28
N VAL A 451 -7.36 8.52 -2.48
CA VAL A 451 -7.36 8.63 -1.01
C VAL A 451 -6.00 8.26 -0.45
N ASP A 452 -5.37 9.12 0.35
CA ASP A 452 -4.06 8.88 0.96
C ASP A 452 -4.18 8.20 2.33
N CYS A 453 -4.27 6.88 2.34
CA CYS A 453 -4.40 6.07 3.55
C CYS A 453 -3.02 5.71 4.13
N LYS A 454 -2.43 6.59 4.93
CA LYS A 454 -1.05 6.42 5.45
C LYS A 454 -0.86 5.23 6.39
N MET A 455 -1.91 4.83 7.12
CA MET A 455 -1.82 3.83 8.20
C MET A 455 -2.34 2.43 7.83
N VAL A 456 -2.73 2.20 6.58
CA VAL A 456 -3.26 0.89 6.15
C VAL A 456 -2.18 -0.18 6.23
N LYS A 457 -2.42 -1.21 7.06
CA LYS A 457 -1.54 -2.38 7.27
C LYS A 457 -2.08 -3.65 6.62
N LEU A 458 -3.38 -3.72 6.34
CA LEU A 458 -4.01 -4.86 5.68
C LEU A 458 -4.90 -4.37 4.53
N ILE A 459 -4.72 -4.98 3.36
CA ILE A 459 -5.60 -4.81 2.20
C ILE A 459 -6.15 -6.17 1.84
N VAL A 460 -7.46 -6.28 1.79
CA VAL A 460 -8.17 -7.51 1.43
C VAL A 460 -8.77 -7.37 0.04
N LEU A 461 -8.47 -8.34 -0.82
CA LEU A 461 -8.95 -8.41 -2.20
C LEU A 461 -10.08 -9.41 -2.30
N ASP A 462 -11.32 -8.93 -2.26
CA ASP A 462 -12.53 -9.73 -2.46
C ASP A 462 -13.43 -9.18 -3.57
N GLN A 463 -12.80 -8.66 -4.62
CA GLN A 463 -13.46 -8.21 -5.85
C GLN A 463 -12.66 -8.68 -7.07
N ARG A 464 -13.26 -8.64 -8.25
CA ARG A 464 -12.51 -8.77 -9.51
C ARG A 464 -11.69 -7.50 -9.76
N ILE A 465 -10.49 -7.67 -10.26
CA ILE A 465 -9.67 -6.58 -10.77
C ILE A 465 -9.42 -6.86 -12.25
N ASN A 466 -9.90 -5.95 -13.11
CA ASN A 466 -9.90 -6.15 -14.55
C ASN A 466 -8.75 -5.43 -15.26
N SER A 467 -7.91 -4.72 -14.52
CA SER A 467 -6.77 -4.00 -15.10
C SER A 467 -5.59 -3.92 -14.15
N MET A 468 -4.38 -3.98 -14.70
CA MET A 468 -3.14 -3.74 -13.97
C MET A 468 -3.13 -2.36 -13.29
N THR A 469 -3.69 -1.36 -13.93
CA THR A 469 -3.83 -0.01 -13.37
C THR A 469 -4.63 0.00 -12.06
N GLU A 470 -5.79 -0.66 -12.02
CA GLU A 470 -6.61 -0.79 -10.81
C GLU A 470 -5.86 -1.55 -9.72
N PHE A 471 -5.20 -2.64 -10.10
CA PHE A 471 -4.38 -3.44 -9.19
C PHE A 471 -3.27 -2.61 -8.53
N LYS A 472 -2.47 -1.89 -9.33
CA LYS A 472 -1.42 -0.99 -8.83
C LYS A 472 -1.96 0.11 -7.91
N GLN A 473 -3.14 0.65 -8.20
CA GLN A 473 -3.78 1.66 -7.37
C GLN A 473 -4.21 1.11 -6.01
N ILE A 474 -4.78 -0.09 -5.99
CA ILE A 474 -5.18 -0.77 -4.75
C ILE A 474 -3.95 -1.10 -3.90
N VAL A 475 -2.93 -1.74 -4.48
CA VAL A 475 -1.65 -2.03 -3.81
C VAL A 475 -1.03 -0.75 -3.26
N GLY A 476 -1.08 0.33 -4.05
CA GLY A 476 -0.59 1.64 -3.67
C GLY A 476 -1.21 2.24 -2.40
N ARG A 477 -2.37 1.75 -1.94
CA ARG A 477 -2.97 2.20 -0.66
C ARG A 477 -2.17 1.74 0.56
N GLY A 478 -1.47 0.61 0.44
CA GLY A 478 -0.62 0.07 1.51
C GLY A 478 0.81 0.61 1.54
N THR A 479 1.29 1.21 0.47
CA THR A 479 2.73 1.47 0.27
C THR A 479 3.35 2.58 1.13
N ARG A 480 2.58 3.32 1.90
CA ARG A 480 3.13 4.36 2.79
C ARG A 480 3.92 3.76 3.94
N ILE A 481 5.13 4.25 4.18
CA ILE A 481 5.94 3.92 5.36
C ILE A 481 5.67 4.93 6.47
N ARG A 482 5.50 4.42 7.70
CA ARG A 482 5.38 5.22 8.92
C ARG A 482 6.02 4.48 10.09
N GLU A 483 7.34 4.44 10.08
CA GLU A 483 8.13 3.72 11.11
C GLU A 483 7.82 4.20 12.53
N LYS A 484 7.62 5.51 12.71
CA LYS A 484 7.26 6.10 14.01
C LYS A 484 5.92 5.59 14.56
N ASP A 485 5.04 5.12 13.69
CA ASP A 485 3.71 4.59 14.03
C ASP A 485 3.67 3.05 13.85
N GLY A 486 4.83 2.41 13.79
CA GLY A 486 4.96 0.95 13.66
C GLY A 486 4.45 0.39 12.33
N LYS A 487 4.46 1.19 11.26
CA LYS A 487 4.12 0.71 9.92
C LYS A 487 5.35 0.66 9.03
N THR A 488 5.95 -0.51 8.93
CA THR A 488 7.13 -0.82 8.10
C THR A 488 6.78 -1.62 6.84
N HIS A 489 5.67 -2.32 6.86
CA HIS A 489 5.16 -3.15 5.76
C HIS A 489 3.63 -3.20 5.78
N PHE A 490 3.03 -3.86 4.80
CA PHE A 490 1.60 -4.19 4.80
C PHE A 490 1.36 -5.59 4.24
N THR A 491 0.14 -6.10 4.41
CA THR A 491 -0.27 -7.40 3.90
C THR A 491 -1.38 -7.24 2.87
N LEU A 492 -1.26 -7.98 1.78
CA LEU A 492 -2.33 -8.24 0.82
C LEU A 492 -2.92 -9.61 1.12
N MET A 493 -4.20 -9.68 1.43
CA MET A 493 -4.94 -10.91 1.62
C MET A 493 -5.87 -11.11 0.42
N ASP A 494 -5.68 -12.19 -0.33
CA ASP A 494 -6.32 -12.40 -1.62
C ASP A 494 -7.24 -13.63 -1.58
N PHE A 495 -8.54 -13.40 -1.76
CA PHE A 495 -9.59 -14.43 -1.83
C PHE A 495 -10.06 -14.71 -3.28
N ARG A 496 -9.47 -14.03 -4.27
CA ARG A 496 -9.89 -14.11 -5.68
C ARG A 496 -8.78 -14.54 -6.62
N ASN A 497 -7.60 -14.91 -6.07
CA ASN A 497 -6.40 -15.27 -6.84
C ASN A 497 -5.97 -14.16 -7.83
N ILE A 498 -6.07 -12.89 -7.38
CA ILE A 498 -5.74 -11.71 -8.21
C ILE A 498 -4.24 -11.44 -8.21
N THR A 499 -3.55 -11.88 -7.17
CA THR A 499 -2.12 -11.61 -6.99
C THR A 499 -1.22 -12.30 -8.03
N HIS A 500 -1.77 -13.17 -8.91
CA HIS A 500 -1.07 -13.62 -10.11
C HIS A 500 -0.66 -12.45 -11.03
N LEU A 501 -1.35 -11.31 -10.96
CA LEU A 501 -1.02 -10.08 -11.71
C LEU A 501 0.36 -9.50 -11.35
N PHE A 502 0.95 -9.86 -10.20
CA PHE A 502 2.34 -9.51 -9.91
C PHE A 502 3.35 -10.15 -10.89
N ALA A 503 2.99 -11.26 -11.51
CA ALA A 503 3.83 -11.94 -12.50
C ALA A 503 3.68 -11.38 -13.93
N GLU A 504 2.75 -10.45 -14.14
CA GLU A 504 2.57 -9.84 -15.45
C GLU A 504 3.72 -8.87 -15.78
N PRO A 505 4.18 -8.83 -17.05
CA PRO A 505 5.33 -8.01 -17.44
C PRO A 505 5.18 -6.52 -17.16
N ASP A 506 3.96 -6.00 -17.15
CA ASP A 506 3.65 -4.58 -16.91
C ASP A 506 3.39 -4.25 -15.42
N TRP A 507 3.65 -5.22 -14.52
CA TRP A 507 3.54 -4.98 -13.09
C TRP A 507 4.47 -3.84 -12.63
N ASP A 508 5.70 -3.86 -13.08
CA ASP A 508 6.69 -2.87 -12.66
C ASP A 508 7.67 -2.52 -13.79
N GLY A 509 7.67 -1.27 -14.20
CA GLY A 509 8.57 -0.75 -15.21
C GLY A 509 7.89 -0.26 -16.49
N PRO A 510 8.65 0.35 -17.40
CA PRO A 510 8.18 0.64 -18.74
C PRO A 510 7.93 -0.69 -19.45
N VAL A 511 6.86 -0.77 -20.21
CA VAL A 511 6.60 -1.90 -21.10
C VAL A 511 7.77 -1.98 -22.06
N GLU A 512 8.55 -3.05 -22.01
CA GLU A 512 9.39 -3.42 -23.14
C GLU A 512 8.43 -3.78 -24.28
N ILE A 513 8.31 -2.88 -25.23
CA ILE A 513 7.52 -3.13 -26.43
C ILE A 513 8.24 -4.25 -27.18
N ASP A 514 7.73 -5.47 -27.10
CA ASP A 514 8.12 -6.50 -28.05
C ASP A 514 7.52 -6.10 -29.42
N PRO A 515 8.32 -5.62 -30.39
CA PRO A 515 7.80 -5.20 -31.66
C PRO A 515 7.21 -6.36 -32.46
N ASN A 516 7.41 -7.61 -32.02
CA ASN A 516 6.89 -8.84 -32.63
C ASN A 516 5.66 -9.40 -31.88
N TYR A 517 5.28 -8.81 -30.74
CA TYR A 517 4.07 -9.21 -30.02
C TYR A 517 2.84 -8.67 -30.74
N SER A 518 2.20 -9.51 -31.51
CA SER A 518 0.85 -9.30 -32.05
C SER A 518 -0.13 -10.10 -31.14
N PRO A 519 -0.83 -9.48 -30.18
CA PRO A 519 -1.94 -10.14 -29.56
C PRO A 519 -2.98 -10.38 -30.64
N GLN A 520 -3.18 -11.63 -31.03
CA GLN A 520 -4.37 -11.97 -31.78
C GLN A 520 -5.57 -11.67 -30.90
N PRO A 521 -6.39 -10.67 -31.22
CA PRO A 521 -7.66 -10.52 -30.55
C PRO A 521 -8.42 -11.82 -30.80
N LYS A 522 -8.82 -12.50 -29.72
CA LYS A 522 -9.96 -13.43 -29.86
C LYS A 522 -11.04 -12.60 -30.53
N PRO A 523 -11.52 -12.96 -31.73
CA PRO A 523 -12.60 -12.21 -32.34
C PRO A 523 -13.74 -12.17 -31.31
N PRO A 524 -14.37 -11.02 -31.09
CA PRO A 524 -15.55 -10.98 -30.26
C PRO A 524 -16.49 -12.02 -30.82
N THR A 525 -16.93 -12.94 -29.98
CA THR A 525 -17.95 -13.91 -30.38
C THR A 525 -19.09 -13.07 -30.94
N PRO A 526 -19.46 -13.22 -32.22
CA PRO A 526 -20.50 -12.39 -32.77
C PRO A 526 -21.75 -12.58 -31.90
N PRO A 527 -22.44 -11.49 -31.54
CA PRO A 527 -23.64 -11.58 -30.74
C PRO A 527 -24.58 -12.56 -31.45
N GLN A 528 -25.00 -13.59 -30.73
CA GLN A 528 -25.91 -14.59 -31.28
C GLN A 528 -27.33 -14.00 -31.38
N PRO A 529 -28.06 -14.26 -32.44
CA PRO A 529 -29.46 -13.86 -32.54
C PRO A 529 -30.26 -14.42 -31.37
N CYS A 530 -31.21 -13.64 -30.89
CA CYS A 530 -32.08 -14.06 -29.79
C CYS A 530 -32.73 -15.44 -30.10
N PRO A 531 -32.61 -16.41 -29.19
CA PRO A 531 -33.15 -17.75 -29.42
C PRO A 531 -34.69 -17.78 -29.55
N VAL A 532 -35.39 -16.70 -29.17
CA VAL A 532 -36.85 -16.60 -29.21
C VAL A 532 -37.32 -15.88 -30.45
N CYS A 533 -36.74 -14.73 -30.84
CA CYS A 533 -37.20 -13.96 -32.00
C CYS A 533 -36.24 -14.00 -33.19
N GLY A 534 -35.06 -14.61 -33.07
CA GLY A 534 -34.05 -14.71 -34.12
C GLY A 534 -33.42 -13.39 -34.55
N LYS A 535 -33.69 -12.27 -33.87
CA LYS A 535 -33.20 -10.93 -34.25
C LYS A 535 -32.06 -10.44 -33.40
N LEU A 536 -31.26 -9.54 -33.99
CA LEU A 536 -30.22 -8.74 -33.36
C LEU A 536 -30.40 -7.26 -33.74
N PRO A 537 -30.66 -6.37 -32.75
CA PRO A 537 -30.94 -6.60 -31.33
C PRO A 537 -32.28 -7.34 -31.12
N CYS A 538 -32.41 -8.02 -29.97
CA CYS A 538 -33.61 -8.76 -29.61
C CYS A 538 -34.82 -7.79 -29.46
N GLU A 539 -35.94 -8.13 -30.12
CA GLU A 539 -37.17 -7.35 -30.06
C GLU A 539 -38.26 -7.99 -29.16
N CYS A 540 -37.91 -9.08 -28.46
CA CYS A 540 -38.84 -9.71 -27.54
C CYS A 540 -39.24 -8.77 -26.40
N PRO A 541 -40.51 -8.73 -26.00
CA PRO A 541 -40.91 -8.04 -24.78
C PRO A 541 -40.31 -8.76 -23.55
N CYS A 542 -39.91 -7.98 -22.58
CA CYS A 542 -39.37 -8.52 -21.31
C CYS A 542 -40.39 -9.46 -20.67
N PRO A 543 -40.00 -10.67 -20.27
CA PRO A 543 -40.95 -11.66 -19.68
C PRO A 543 -41.53 -11.20 -18.33
N VAL A 544 -40.94 -10.19 -17.70
CA VAL A 544 -41.36 -9.65 -16.39
C VAL A 544 -42.28 -8.43 -16.55
N CYS A 545 -41.85 -7.42 -17.33
CA CYS A 545 -42.62 -6.18 -17.47
C CYS A 545 -43.36 -6.04 -18.81
N GLY A 546 -43.20 -6.97 -19.75
CA GLY A 546 -43.87 -6.95 -21.06
C GLY A 546 -43.40 -5.84 -22.00
N LYS A 547 -42.36 -5.05 -21.67
CA LYS A 547 -41.89 -3.92 -22.47
C LYS A 547 -40.53 -4.20 -23.14
N ASN A 548 -40.33 -3.56 -24.29
CA ASN A 548 -39.02 -3.52 -24.97
C ASN A 548 -38.77 -2.06 -25.42
N PRO A 549 -37.72 -1.38 -24.91
CA PRO A 549 -36.70 -1.89 -23.95
C PRO A 549 -37.30 -2.17 -22.57
N CYS A 550 -36.72 -3.15 -21.89
CA CYS A 550 -37.09 -3.53 -20.53
C CYS A 550 -36.88 -2.37 -19.56
N ILE A 551 -37.89 -2.10 -18.72
CA ILE A 551 -37.83 -1.06 -17.67
C ILE A 551 -37.79 -1.67 -16.25
N CYS A 552 -37.62 -3.01 -16.14
CA CYS A 552 -37.43 -3.64 -14.84
C CYS A 552 -36.15 -3.13 -14.18
N GLU A 553 -36.20 -2.89 -12.88
CA GLU A 553 -35.01 -2.84 -12.05
C GLU A 553 -34.29 -4.20 -12.15
N SER A 554 -32.95 -4.20 -12.08
CA SER A 554 -32.15 -5.41 -12.19
C SER A 554 -32.74 -6.53 -11.30
N THR A 555 -32.92 -7.72 -11.87
CA THR A 555 -33.35 -8.89 -11.08
C THR A 555 -32.40 -9.07 -9.91
N PRO A 556 -32.93 -9.21 -8.68
CA PRO A 556 -32.05 -9.43 -7.51
C PRO A 556 -31.21 -10.70 -7.72
N LYS A 557 -29.94 -10.61 -7.37
CA LYS A 557 -29.02 -11.75 -7.44
C LYS A 557 -29.54 -12.87 -6.55
N PRO A 558 -29.51 -14.14 -6.99
CA PRO A 558 -29.88 -15.26 -6.14
C PRO A 558 -28.93 -15.33 -4.93
N ILE A 559 -29.50 -15.53 -3.73
CA ILE A 559 -28.77 -15.62 -2.46
C ILE A 559 -28.88 -17.05 -1.94
N VAL A 560 -27.74 -17.67 -1.66
CA VAL A 560 -27.62 -19.00 -1.09
C VAL A 560 -27.20 -18.86 0.38
N ASP A 561 -28.03 -19.41 1.29
CA ASP A 561 -27.74 -19.42 2.72
C ASP A 561 -26.77 -20.56 3.11
N LYS A 562 -26.38 -20.60 4.37
CA LYS A 562 -25.49 -21.63 4.93
C LYS A 562 -26.00 -23.08 4.80
N ASN A 563 -27.31 -23.28 4.66
CA ASN A 563 -27.89 -24.61 4.51
C ASN A 563 -27.78 -25.10 3.06
N GLY A 564 -27.65 -24.15 2.11
CA GLY A 564 -27.50 -24.45 0.68
C GLY A 564 -26.05 -24.59 0.21
N CYS A 565 -25.09 -24.03 0.93
CA CYS A 565 -23.66 -24.15 0.61
C CYS A 565 -22.82 -23.87 1.86
N THR A 566 -21.95 -24.80 2.22
CA THR A 566 -20.99 -24.59 3.32
C THR A 566 -19.61 -24.29 2.76
N VAL A 567 -19.02 -23.19 3.20
CA VAL A 567 -17.70 -22.71 2.76
C VAL A 567 -16.69 -22.89 3.88
N LYS A 568 -15.51 -23.41 3.52
CA LYS A 568 -14.36 -23.58 4.42
C LYS A 568 -13.07 -23.24 3.68
N VAL A 569 -12.11 -22.67 4.37
CA VAL A 569 -10.76 -22.49 3.84
C VAL A 569 -10.08 -23.86 3.75
N ILE A 570 -9.55 -24.18 2.57
CA ILE A 570 -8.83 -25.45 2.32
C ILE A 570 -7.32 -25.26 2.18
N ASN A 571 -6.87 -24.06 1.84
CA ASN A 571 -5.46 -23.78 1.68
C ASN A 571 -5.14 -22.31 1.95
N LYS A 572 -4.00 -22.08 2.61
CA LYS A 572 -3.40 -20.75 2.81
C LYS A 572 -1.96 -20.82 2.35
N VAL A 573 -1.61 -20.06 1.33
CA VAL A 573 -0.26 -20.01 0.79
C VAL A 573 0.30 -18.61 0.83
N VAL A 574 1.62 -18.52 1.02
CA VAL A 574 2.36 -17.27 0.94
C VAL A 574 3.13 -17.25 -0.37
N SER A 575 2.87 -16.26 -1.20
CA SER A 575 3.61 -16.04 -2.44
C SER A 575 4.67 -14.97 -2.21
N VAL A 576 5.91 -15.29 -2.58
CA VAL A 576 7.05 -14.39 -2.49
C VAL A 576 7.45 -14.01 -3.91
N TYR A 577 7.45 -12.72 -4.18
CA TYR A 577 7.84 -12.15 -5.47
C TYR A 577 9.15 -11.39 -5.34
N ASP A 578 9.97 -11.38 -6.40
CA ASP A 578 11.12 -10.49 -6.50
C ASP A 578 10.68 -9.04 -6.80
N THR A 579 11.64 -8.14 -6.86
CA THR A 579 11.39 -6.73 -7.18
C THR A 579 10.86 -6.51 -8.60
N ASN A 580 11.03 -7.48 -9.50
CA ASN A 580 10.49 -7.47 -10.87
C ASN A 580 9.08 -8.05 -10.97
N GLY A 581 8.43 -8.38 -9.85
CA GLY A 581 7.13 -9.04 -9.83
C GLY A 581 7.17 -10.52 -10.22
N ARG A 582 8.36 -11.13 -10.42
CA ARG A 582 8.49 -12.53 -10.73
C ARG A 582 8.24 -13.36 -9.47
N LEU A 583 7.36 -14.34 -9.58
CA LEU A 583 7.12 -15.30 -8.50
C LEU A 583 8.40 -16.10 -8.23
N LEU A 584 9.01 -15.90 -7.06
CA LEU A 584 10.19 -16.65 -6.63
C LEU A 584 9.79 -18.00 -6.09
N ARG A 585 8.74 -18.04 -5.28
CA ARG A 585 8.21 -19.27 -4.68
C ARG A 585 6.79 -19.07 -4.17
N THR A 586 6.06 -20.16 -4.11
CA THR A 586 4.81 -20.29 -3.36
C THR A 586 5.00 -21.39 -2.34
N GLU A 587 4.71 -21.13 -1.09
CA GLU A 587 4.88 -22.10 -0.01
C GLU A 587 3.65 -22.08 0.90
N SER A 588 3.36 -23.20 1.55
CA SER A 588 2.30 -23.21 2.56
C SER A 588 2.65 -22.24 3.68
N ILE A 589 1.63 -21.72 4.38
CA ILE A 589 1.87 -20.82 5.53
C ILE A 589 2.73 -21.54 6.59
N THR A 590 2.64 -22.85 6.70
CA THR A 590 3.47 -23.69 7.59
C THR A 590 4.94 -23.69 7.17
N ASP A 591 5.23 -23.90 5.89
CA ASP A 591 6.60 -23.93 5.39
C ASP A 591 7.22 -22.52 5.43
N TYR A 592 6.44 -21.49 5.15
CA TYR A 592 6.83 -20.10 5.34
C TYR A 592 7.22 -19.84 6.81
N THR A 593 6.39 -20.30 7.76
CA THR A 593 6.66 -20.17 9.20
C THR A 593 7.92 -20.91 9.60
N ARG A 594 8.06 -22.19 9.20
CA ARG A 594 9.26 -23.00 9.47
C ARG A 594 10.53 -22.33 9.00
N ARG A 595 10.51 -21.80 7.79
CA ARG A 595 11.68 -21.12 7.20
C ARG A 595 12.03 -19.86 7.98
N ASN A 596 11.07 -18.97 8.26
CA ASN A 596 11.34 -17.74 9.01
C ASN A 596 11.89 -18.01 10.40
N ILE A 597 11.40 -19.07 11.08
CA ILE A 597 11.95 -19.49 12.37
C ILE A 597 13.41 -19.95 12.19
N ASN A 598 13.70 -20.80 11.21
CA ASN A 598 15.04 -21.31 10.96
C ASN A 598 16.01 -20.22 10.45
N ASP A 599 15.52 -19.19 9.74
CA ASP A 599 16.31 -18.02 9.32
C ASP A 599 16.63 -17.09 10.51
N THR A 600 15.74 -17.07 11.53
CA THR A 600 15.88 -16.23 12.73
C THR A 600 16.75 -16.89 13.79
N TYR A 601 16.62 -18.22 13.95
CA TYR A 601 17.31 -19.01 14.97
C TYR A 601 18.17 -20.09 14.30
N ALA A 602 19.45 -20.08 14.59
CA ALA A 602 20.43 -20.97 13.92
C ALA A 602 20.11 -22.46 14.05
N ASN A 603 19.53 -22.85 15.18
CA ASN A 603 19.08 -24.21 15.48
C ASN A 603 18.13 -24.23 16.69
N LEU A 604 17.64 -25.42 17.04
CA LEU A 604 16.77 -25.61 18.20
C LEU A 604 17.38 -25.13 19.52
N ASP A 605 18.68 -25.37 19.75
CA ASP A 605 19.36 -24.98 20.99
C ASP A 605 19.48 -23.45 21.10
N ASP A 606 19.74 -22.75 19.98
CA ASP A 606 19.74 -21.30 19.92
C ASP A 606 18.34 -20.72 20.20
N PHE A 607 17.30 -21.31 19.63
CA PHE A 607 15.91 -20.95 19.92
C PHE A 607 15.57 -21.12 21.41
N ILE A 608 15.88 -22.28 21.99
CA ILE A 608 15.64 -22.60 23.41
C ILE A 608 16.36 -21.60 24.31
N ARG A 609 17.63 -21.32 24.00
CA ARG A 609 18.44 -20.38 24.76
C ARG A 609 17.79 -18.99 24.75
N ARG A 610 17.46 -18.45 23.57
CA ARG A 610 16.83 -17.13 23.43
C ARG A 610 15.45 -17.09 24.07
N TRP A 611 14.66 -18.18 23.96
CA TRP A 611 13.38 -18.29 24.64
C TRP A 611 13.55 -18.19 26.17
N ASN A 612 14.52 -18.89 26.74
CA ASN A 612 14.74 -18.88 28.18
C ASN A 612 15.36 -17.57 28.68
N GLU A 613 16.20 -16.92 27.89
CA GLU A 613 16.83 -15.64 28.20
C GLU A 613 15.89 -14.44 28.04
N ALA A 614 14.83 -14.52 27.23
CA ALA A 614 13.88 -13.43 27.02
C ALA A 614 13.20 -13.04 28.32
N ASP A 615 13.19 -11.74 28.63
CA ASP A 615 12.53 -11.19 29.83
C ASP A 615 11.01 -11.38 29.76
N LYS A 616 10.45 -11.32 28.57
CA LYS A 616 9.06 -11.68 28.26
C LYS A 616 9.01 -12.61 27.06
N LYS A 617 8.36 -13.75 27.21
CA LYS A 617 8.17 -14.74 26.12
C LYS A 617 7.33 -14.15 24.96
N ALA A 618 6.46 -13.19 25.29
CA ALA A 618 5.70 -12.41 24.30
C ALA A 618 6.60 -11.70 23.27
N GLU A 619 7.83 -11.28 23.63
CA GLU A 619 8.74 -10.62 22.70
C GLU A 619 9.10 -11.50 21.51
N ILE A 620 9.29 -12.81 21.73
CA ILE A 620 9.59 -13.77 20.66
C ILE A 620 8.36 -13.99 19.78
N THR A 621 7.17 -14.15 20.39
CA THR A 621 5.93 -14.31 19.63
C THR A 621 5.58 -13.04 18.86
N ASP A 622 5.90 -11.87 19.39
CA ASP A 622 5.73 -10.57 18.71
C ASP A 622 6.67 -10.41 17.52
N LEU A 623 7.94 -10.81 17.63
CA LEU A 623 8.88 -10.84 16.50
C LEU A 623 8.39 -11.75 15.36
N LEU A 624 7.85 -12.92 15.69
CA LEU A 624 7.24 -13.82 14.70
C LEU A 624 6.00 -13.18 14.07
N ARG A 625 5.18 -12.49 14.88
CA ARG A 625 4.00 -11.76 14.41
C ARG A 625 4.39 -10.61 13.49
N GLU A 626 5.45 -9.85 13.79
CA GLU A 626 6.00 -8.82 12.90
C GLU A 626 6.47 -9.40 11.56
N SER A 627 6.98 -10.63 11.57
CA SER A 627 7.28 -11.38 10.35
C SER A 627 6.02 -11.92 9.66
N GLY A 628 4.84 -11.60 10.19
CA GLY A 628 3.53 -12.02 9.66
C GLY A 628 3.22 -13.50 9.89
N ILE A 629 3.77 -14.10 10.93
CA ILE A 629 3.48 -15.48 11.35
C ILE A 629 2.39 -15.41 12.43
N ASP A 630 1.24 -15.95 12.10
CA ASP A 630 0.11 -16.11 13.02
C ASP A 630 0.13 -17.48 13.67
N LEU A 631 0.74 -17.58 14.85
CA LEU A 631 0.81 -18.84 15.59
C LEU A 631 -0.56 -19.31 16.05
N GLN A 632 -1.47 -18.40 16.42
CA GLN A 632 -2.80 -18.80 16.93
C GLN A 632 -3.67 -19.35 15.81
N ALA A 633 -3.70 -18.66 14.66
CA ALA A 633 -4.41 -19.17 13.48
C ALA A 633 -3.84 -20.53 13.00
N LEU A 634 -2.52 -20.68 12.99
CA LEU A 634 -1.88 -21.94 12.62
C LEU A 634 -2.20 -23.09 13.61
N LYS A 635 -2.30 -22.78 14.90
CA LYS A 635 -2.71 -23.74 15.93
C LYS A 635 -4.16 -24.14 15.74
N HIS A 636 -5.04 -23.17 15.50
CA HIS A 636 -6.46 -23.40 15.26
C HIS A 636 -6.70 -24.27 14.02
N ASP A 637 -6.07 -23.94 12.90
CA ASP A 637 -6.16 -24.70 11.64
C ASP A 637 -5.72 -26.18 11.81
N ARG A 638 -4.90 -26.49 12.83
CA ARG A 638 -4.41 -27.81 13.13
C ARG A 638 -5.11 -28.50 14.30
N GLY A 639 -6.08 -27.84 14.91
CA GLY A 639 -6.74 -28.33 16.12
C GLY A 639 -5.81 -28.44 17.34
N MET A 640 -4.84 -27.54 17.43
CA MET A 640 -3.79 -27.49 18.46
C MET A 640 -3.89 -26.26 19.36
N ASP A 641 -5.09 -25.73 19.59
CA ASP A 641 -5.34 -24.48 20.35
C ASP A 641 -4.82 -24.53 21.79
N ASP A 642 -4.78 -25.70 22.39
CA ASP A 642 -4.31 -25.97 23.74
C ASP A 642 -2.80 -26.21 23.86
N VAL A 643 -2.09 -26.36 22.72
CA VAL A 643 -0.63 -26.50 22.67
C VAL A 643 0.03 -25.17 23.08
N ASP A 644 1.11 -25.24 23.84
CA ASP A 644 1.92 -24.06 24.18
C ASP A 644 2.60 -23.47 22.94
N ASP A 645 2.75 -22.15 22.89
CA ASP A 645 3.36 -21.47 21.74
C ASP A 645 4.81 -21.92 21.50
N PHE A 646 5.57 -22.15 22.57
CA PHE A 646 6.92 -22.72 22.49
C PHE A 646 6.92 -24.10 21.84
N ASP A 647 6.03 -25.00 22.27
CA ASP A 647 5.93 -26.35 21.70
C ASP A 647 5.46 -26.33 20.26
N PHE A 648 4.55 -25.45 19.94
CA PHE A 648 4.07 -25.28 18.58
C PHE A 648 5.18 -24.80 17.64
N ILE A 649 6.00 -23.82 18.08
CA ILE A 649 7.18 -23.38 17.34
C ILE A 649 8.17 -24.53 17.16
N CYS A 650 8.49 -25.26 18.23
CA CYS A 650 9.39 -26.43 18.18
C CYS A 650 8.84 -27.53 17.26
N HIS A 651 7.54 -27.74 17.25
CA HIS A 651 6.88 -28.70 16.36
C HIS A 651 6.99 -28.29 14.89
N ILE A 652 6.62 -27.03 14.56
CA ILE A 652 6.64 -26.54 13.19
C ILE A 652 8.07 -26.47 12.63
N ALA A 653 9.02 -25.92 13.38
CA ALA A 653 10.37 -25.66 12.89
C ALA A 653 11.28 -26.87 12.96
N TYR A 654 11.20 -27.65 14.05
CA TYR A 654 12.18 -28.67 14.37
C TYR A 654 11.58 -30.10 14.49
N GLY A 655 10.28 -30.27 14.19
CA GLY A 655 9.60 -31.56 14.17
C GLY A 655 9.46 -32.21 15.53
N LYS A 656 9.49 -31.48 16.63
CA LYS A 656 9.35 -31.99 17.98
C LYS A 656 7.90 -32.34 18.30
N LYS A 657 7.68 -33.31 19.21
CA LYS A 657 6.34 -33.63 19.70
C LYS A 657 5.81 -32.44 20.52
N PRO A 658 4.66 -31.88 20.19
CA PRO A 658 4.12 -30.76 20.94
C PRO A 658 3.50 -31.21 22.25
N LEU A 659 3.64 -30.38 23.30
CA LEU A 659 2.95 -30.55 24.58
C LEU A 659 1.89 -29.46 24.73
N THR A 660 0.76 -29.84 25.31
CA THR A 660 -0.27 -28.87 25.72
C THR A 660 0.20 -28.08 26.93
N ARG A 661 -0.36 -26.91 27.12
CA ARG A 661 -0.12 -26.08 28.31
C ARG A 661 -0.41 -26.83 29.60
N ARG A 662 -1.46 -27.67 29.59
CA ARG A 662 -1.85 -28.51 30.72
C ARG A 662 -0.80 -29.60 31.01
N GLU A 663 -0.32 -30.32 29.99
CA GLU A 663 0.74 -31.30 30.15
C GLU A 663 2.02 -30.69 30.72
N ARG A 664 2.42 -29.51 30.25
CA ARG A 664 3.56 -28.78 30.83
C ARG A 664 3.36 -28.42 32.29
N ALA A 665 2.21 -27.85 32.63
CA ALA A 665 1.88 -27.52 34.02
C ALA A 665 1.91 -28.78 34.94
N GLU A 666 1.32 -29.90 34.49
CA GLU A 666 1.33 -31.15 35.22
C GLU A 666 2.75 -31.74 35.37
N ASN A 667 3.59 -31.64 34.34
CA ASN A 667 4.98 -32.08 34.42
C ASN A 667 5.78 -31.28 35.44
N VAL A 668 5.51 -29.98 35.61
CA VAL A 668 6.15 -29.18 36.68
C VAL A 668 5.60 -29.57 38.06
N LYS A 669 4.28 -29.77 38.19
CA LYS A 669 3.65 -30.20 39.47
C LYS A 669 4.17 -31.54 39.97
N LYS A 670 4.51 -32.47 39.08
CA LYS A 670 5.07 -33.78 39.41
C LYS A 670 6.50 -33.73 39.92
N ARG A 671 7.21 -32.62 39.76
CA ARG A 671 8.57 -32.47 40.28
C ARG A 671 8.52 -31.91 41.69
N ASP A 672 9.34 -32.47 42.58
CA ASP A 672 9.43 -32.02 43.98
C ASP A 672 10.14 -30.66 44.18
N VAL A 673 10.01 -29.78 43.18
CA VAL A 673 10.70 -28.45 43.17
C VAL A 673 10.08 -27.44 44.12
N PHE A 674 8.82 -27.62 44.49
CA PHE A 674 8.12 -26.70 45.40
C PHE A 674 8.35 -26.97 46.89
N ASN A 675 9.05 -28.06 47.26
CA ASN A 675 9.29 -28.45 48.67
C ASN A 675 10.12 -27.42 49.46
N LYS A 676 10.85 -26.53 48.78
CA LYS A 676 11.61 -25.44 49.37
C LYS A 676 10.76 -24.25 49.80
N TYR A 677 9.51 -24.16 49.36
CA TYR A 677 8.59 -23.08 49.67
C TYR A 677 7.61 -23.51 50.76
N GLY A 678 7.19 -22.56 51.63
CA GLY A 678 6.13 -22.81 52.62
C GLY A 678 4.80 -23.16 51.95
N ALA A 679 3.89 -23.78 52.72
CA ALA A 679 2.62 -24.30 52.21
C ALA A 679 1.78 -23.24 51.45
N GLU A 680 1.69 -22.02 51.94
CA GLU A 680 0.92 -20.94 51.33
C GLU A 680 1.61 -20.45 50.02
N ALA A 681 2.95 -20.31 50.02
CA ALA A 681 3.69 -19.94 48.81
C ALA A 681 3.58 -21.02 47.70
N ARG A 682 3.55 -22.30 48.12
CA ARG A 682 3.32 -23.44 47.20
C ARG A 682 1.94 -23.33 46.56
N GLN A 683 0.88 -23.05 47.30
CA GLN A 683 -0.47 -22.88 46.74
C GLN A 683 -0.52 -21.75 45.73
N VAL A 684 0.23 -20.65 45.93
CA VAL A 684 0.33 -19.57 44.95
C VAL A 684 1.00 -20.05 43.67
N LEU A 685 2.11 -20.80 43.75
CA LEU A 685 2.80 -21.35 42.56
C LEU A 685 1.93 -22.34 41.78
N GLU A 686 1.21 -23.22 42.49
CA GLU A 686 0.27 -24.17 41.89
C GLU A 686 -0.88 -23.43 41.18
N ALA A 687 -1.45 -22.37 41.81
CA ALA A 687 -2.48 -21.57 41.18
C ALA A 687 -1.96 -20.78 39.96
N LEU A 688 -0.70 -20.35 39.96
CA LEU A 688 -0.05 -19.76 38.77
C LEU A 688 0.09 -20.77 37.63
N LEU A 689 0.47 -22.02 37.93
CA LEU A 689 0.50 -23.09 36.94
C LEU A 689 -0.88 -23.41 36.36
N ASP A 690 -1.93 -23.36 37.17
CA ASP A 690 -3.31 -23.52 36.69
C ASP A 690 -3.75 -22.38 35.78
N LYS A 691 -3.35 -21.13 36.09
CA LYS A 691 -3.55 -19.98 35.18
C LYS A 691 -2.79 -20.15 33.88
N TYR A 692 -1.53 -20.56 33.92
CA TYR A 692 -0.75 -20.88 32.74
C TYR A 692 -1.42 -21.97 31.89
N ALA A 693 -1.89 -23.05 32.52
CA ALA A 693 -2.54 -24.16 31.82
C ALA A 693 -3.79 -23.73 31.05
N ASN A 694 -4.52 -22.73 31.54
CA ASN A 694 -5.75 -22.22 30.91
C ASN A 694 -5.46 -21.11 29.90
N ASP A 695 -4.63 -20.12 30.25
CA ASP A 695 -4.55 -18.83 29.60
C ASP A 695 -3.16 -18.55 28.97
N GLY A 696 -2.15 -19.42 29.20
CA GLY A 696 -0.80 -19.31 28.62
C GLY A 696 0.17 -18.48 29.46
N ILE A 697 1.42 -18.36 28.95
CA ILE A 697 2.58 -17.80 29.67
C ILE A 697 2.43 -16.31 30.01
N THR A 698 1.72 -15.55 29.20
CA THR A 698 1.48 -14.12 29.40
C THR A 698 0.80 -13.81 30.74
N GLN A 699 0.10 -14.78 31.32
CA GLN A 699 -0.52 -14.64 32.65
C GLN A 699 0.51 -14.68 33.78
N LEU A 700 1.59 -15.45 33.63
CA LEU A 700 2.68 -15.48 34.62
C LEU A 700 3.49 -14.18 34.61
N GLU A 701 3.72 -13.62 33.42
CA GLU A 701 4.46 -12.38 33.22
C GLU A 701 3.69 -11.14 33.67
N ASN A 702 2.36 -11.23 33.78
CA ASN A 702 1.50 -10.12 34.14
C ASN A 702 1.23 -10.06 35.66
N LYS A 703 1.89 -9.11 36.35
CA LYS A 703 1.69 -8.90 37.79
C LYS A 703 0.22 -8.63 38.21
N MET A 704 -0.65 -8.26 37.28
CA MET A 704 -2.07 -8.06 37.53
C MET A 704 -2.82 -9.38 37.80
N VAL A 705 -2.25 -10.53 37.43
CA VAL A 705 -2.83 -11.86 37.71
C VAL A 705 -3.12 -12.04 39.18
N LEU A 706 -2.28 -11.50 40.09
CA LEU A 706 -2.48 -11.57 41.53
C LEU A 706 -3.72 -10.80 42.06
N ARG A 707 -4.40 -10.06 41.19
CA ARG A 707 -5.68 -9.38 41.53
C ARG A 707 -6.90 -10.18 41.09
N LEU A 708 -6.69 -11.31 40.42
CA LEU A 708 -7.75 -12.19 39.93
C LEU A 708 -7.94 -13.36 40.88
N ASP A 709 -9.09 -14.04 40.81
CA ASP A 709 -9.29 -15.30 41.53
C ASP A 709 -8.44 -16.41 40.91
N PRO A 710 -7.85 -17.32 41.70
CA PRO A 710 -8.01 -17.50 43.15
C PRO A 710 -7.10 -16.60 44.03
N PHE A 711 -6.14 -15.86 43.47
CA PHE A 711 -5.12 -15.09 44.22
C PHE A 711 -5.75 -14.03 45.14
N ARG A 712 -6.85 -13.41 44.68
CA ARG A 712 -7.58 -12.42 45.49
C ARG A 712 -8.03 -12.98 46.81
N GLN A 713 -8.36 -14.26 46.86
CA GLN A 713 -8.75 -14.94 48.11
C GLN A 713 -7.54 -15.32 48.98
N MET A 714 -6.33 -15.41 48.39
CA MET A 714 -5.09 -15.69 49.12
C MET A 714 -4.48 -14.43 49.74
N GLY A 715 -4.98 -13.23 49.38
CA GLY A 715 -4.56 -11.96 49.98
C GLY A 715 -4.23 -10.88 48.95
N SER A 716 -3.78 -9.73 49.43
CA SER A 716 -3.31 -8.65 48.55
C SER A 716 -2.00 -9.05 47.84
N PRO A 717 -1.67 -8.50 46.66
CA PRO A 717 -0.40 -8.76 46.00
C PRO A 717 0.84 -8.56 46.85
N ALA A 718 0.79 -7.56 47.79
CA ALA A 718 1.87 -7.32 48.73
C ALA A 718 1.97 -8.42 49.81
N ASN A 719 0.85 -8.98 50.24
CA ASN A 719 0.84 -10.09 51.18
C ASN A 719 1.33 -11.38 50.53
N ILE A 720 0.91 -11.66 49.31
CA ILE A 720 1.39 -12.79 48.52
C ILE A 720 2.92 -12.70 48.35
N ALA A 721 3.46 -11.54 47.97
CA ALA A 721 4.90 -11.37 47.86
C ALA A 721 5.67 -11.62 49.17
N LYS A 722 5.07 -11.29 50.33
CA LYS A 722 5.67 -11.58 51.65
C LYS A 722 5.81 -13.08 51.94
N LEU A 723 4.93 -13.94 51.38
CA LEU A 723 5.02 -15.40 51.52
C LEU A 723 6.32 -15.95 50.91
N PHE A 724 6.93 -15.24 49.95
CA PHE A 724 8.18 -15.57 49.30
C PHE A 724 9.40 -14.86 49.95
N GLY A 725 9.19 -13.99 50.95
CA GLY A 725 10.26 -13.19 51.56
C GLY A 725 10.42 -11.80 50.94
N GLY A 726 9.48 -11.36 50.10
CA GLY A 726 9.42 -10.03 49.51
C GLY A 726 9.24 -10.05 47.98
N ASN A 727 9.11 -8.87 47.38
CA ASN A 727 8.79 -8.73 45.96
C ASN A 727 9.89 -9.30 45.01
N GLN A 728 11.17 -9.13 45.36
CA GLN A 728 12.29 -9.68 44.58
C GLN A 728 12.28 -11.20 44.57
N GLN A 729 12.07 -11.81 45.73
CA GLN A 729 12.01 -13.26 45.90
C GLN A 729 10.81 -13.87 45.19
N TYR A 730 9.66 -13.17 45.23
CA TYR A 730 8.47 -13.56 44.45
C TYR A 730 8.79 -13.57 42.92
N VAL A 731 9.39 -12.47 42.38
CA VAL A 731 9.77 -12.39 40.98
C VAL A 731 10.78 -13.50 40.61
N SER A 732 11.74 -13.78 41.48
CA SER A 732 12.69 -14.87 41.29
C SER A 732 12.01 -16.24 41.26
N ALA A 733 11.03 -16.46 42.13
CA ALA A 733 10.25 -17.71 42.14
C ALA A 733 9.40 -17.88 40.86
N VAL A 734 8.82 -16.80 40.34
CA VAL A 734 8.08 -16.85 39.06
C VAL A 734 9.02 -17.11 37.89
N LYS A 735 10.18 -16.45 37.82
CA LYS A 735 11.20 -16.75 36.77
C LYS A 735 11.71 -18.17 36.84
N GLU A 736 11.90 -18.71 38.04
CA GLU A 736 12.24 -20.12 38.20
C GLU A 736 11.14 -21.04 37.71
N LEU A 737 9.87 -20.71 38.03
CA LEU A 737 8.70 -21.45 37.53
C LEU A 737 8.65 -21.46 36.00
N GLU A 738 8.86 -20.32 35.35
CA GLU A 738 8.95 -20.20 33.89
C GLU A 738 10.08 -21.07 33.32
N GLY A 739 11.26 -21.05 33.92
CA GLY A 739 12.37 -21.92 33.54
C GLY A 739 12.05 -23.41 33.67
N LEU A 740 11.29 -23.81 34.71
CA LEU A 740 10.85 -25.17 34.91
C LEU A 740 9.80 -25.64 33.88
N ILE A 741 8.90 -24.75 33.46
CA ILE A 741 7.91 -24.99 32.40
C ILE A 741 8.62 -25.37 31.10
N TYR A 742 9.70 -24.69 30.72
CA TYR A 742 10.41 -24.90 29.46
C TYR A 742 11.71 -25.71 29.56
N SER A 743 11.99 -26.32 30.70
CA SER A 743 13.22 -27.10 30.91
C SER A 743 13.29 -28.45 30.16
N ASN A 744 12.16 -28.98 29.69
CA ASN A 744 12.10 -30.24 28.94
C ASN A 744 11.41 -30.01 27.59
N ILE A 745 12.06 -30.49 26.54
CA ILE A 745 11.46 -30.71 25.21
C ILE A 745 11.10 -32.16 25.11
N ALA A 746 9.87 -32.46 24.69
CA ALA A 746 9.41 -33.84 24.52
C ALA A 746 10.09 -34.53 23.32
#